data_2930baa24401c2cfce83c0210b2228f0
#
_entry.id   2930baa24401c2cfce83c0210b2228f0
#
_cell.length_a   1.000
_cell.length_b   1.000
_cell.length_c   1.000
_cell.angle_alpha   90.00
_cell.angle_beta   90.00
_cell.angle_gamma   90.00
#
_symmetry.space_group_name_H-M   'P 1'
#
loop_
_entity.id
_entity.type
_entity.pdbx_description
1 polymer ?
#
loop_
_entity_poly.entity_id
_entity_poly.type
_entity_poly.pdbx_seq_one_letter_code
_entity_poly.pdbx_strand_id
1 'polypeptide(L)'
;MKIKESPSIILAFHGMLGRKKQTSLLLLLLTLVFSFLTAAVIYSVSSAQVLQDTRCELYGEWQYLRLSDTAADAAQAQNTLPASAQVSTVIQNGIVLGADDGVAGGIGTVDDTFAQLGRIVPISGDFPTQSDEIAMTTTLLDALGCSYDVGQTVTLKVAANDYDPLAGSGAVIEKAYTLCGVLPAYDVYWNLNGNLTVSGIVTEPLALDGQKFQTFYYLNAAAPVTASTDPALVANEYAYPQEDTVSSSLRFLLVAAIMVSFFAVAQYFLIVLHKRVHTINTFLTLGAKNRDLRLMCLWEALFAGLAAVAAGFALGCGAAAVGLGLQKHLSFLVVPAVSLAPLAVLFLLSVLLGALLPAVLVRPQTAKPKEKPAKKFRLAQLPLAPQIGVGCAVLLIAVSCLYVGWRVMLPYDLDAPYACLSIKMNGTAGMPFSLKDDLAALPGVEEVSAAIDLTDTYTVTSDKIQSSHMLADIWVKDNGFFTDIPSLLRNAEKGTLNTTVCALPEDELRRIAADAGVSDEEIETLLSGDSVLTLWGDCYYDPAADEYYQNTQTEGSIPVEPVFAAGDKLSIQYRRYTGQDEAGNEVYRTYTAQLPIVGVVKSANNYTLLTTDRLIFSGTIFVSTALYHKMFESAGSYFMEKEGYSSLNVKLSAGSNFSLRRSISSIATRRNGILRADNYDLISQSYTEGTQSAFLVGILAVFGVLLGCALLVVLNLSAYEVQQQRLSLLLTLGVSPKKLVLSYAKLLLPVIVGTTLLVNIVVYAAVSRIVPIQSILDLIRIPTSGRVFEFHKPVGSQIMVSILLMVFWLSAALLPIFSFIRKKASKGDIL
;
A
#
# COMPACT_ATOMS: atom_id res chain seq x y z
N MET A 1 29.80 42.38 23.88
CA MET A 1 30.90 41.47 23.51
C MET A 1 31.27 41.75 22.05
N LYS A 2 32.38 42.50 21.77
CA LYS A 2 32.85 42.77 20.41
C LYS A 2 33.36 41.44 19.83
N ILE A 3 32.59 40.87 18.88
CA ILE A 3 33.05 39.74 18.09
C ILE A 3 34.28 40.25 17.32
N LYS A 4 35.49 39.89 17.77
CA LYS A 4 36.70 40.07 16.99
C LYS A 4 36.46 39.27 15.68
N GLU A 5 36.26 39.99 14.59
CA GLU A 5 36.04 39.38 13.28
C GLU A 5 37.25 38.46 13.00
N SER A 6 36.99 37.16 13.01
CA SER A 6 38.03 36.16 12.73
C SER A 6 38.50 36.37 11.29
N PRO A 7 39.80 36.50 11.02
CA PRO A 7 40.31 36.68 9.64
C PRO A 7 39.82 35.63 8.64
N SER A 8 39.50 34.45 9.13
CA SER A 8 38.98 33.36 8.34
C SER A 8 37.55 33.62 7.79
N ILE A 9 36.70 34.36 8.54
CA ILE A 9 35.33 34.73 8.13
C ILE A 9 35.40 35.77 7.01
N ILE A 10 36.23 36.83 7.18
CA ILE A 10 36.40 37.88 6.18
C ILE A 10 36.95 37.29 4.88
N LEU A 11 37.99 36.45 4.97
CA LEU A 11 38.57 35.75 3.82
C LEU A 11 37.58 34.82 3.12
N ALA A 12 36.73 34.12 3.86
CA ALA A 12 35.67 33.25 3.31
C ALA A 12 34.67 34.09 2.51
N PHE A 13 34.16 35.18 3.09
CA PHE A 13 33.16 36.03 2.45
C PHE A 13 33.70 36.71 1.17
N HIS A 14 34.88 37.34 1.25
CA HIS A 14 35.52 37.93 0.08
C HIS A 14 35.92 36.90 -0.96
N GLY A 15 36.30 35.70 -0.53
CA GLY A 15 36.60 34.57 -1.39
C GLY A 15 35.38 34.11 -2.20
N MET A 16 34.18 34.12 -1.61
CA MET A 16 32.92 33.82 -2.30
C MET A 16 32.55 34.92 -3.32
N LEU A 17 32.64 36.19 -2.94
CA LEU A 17 32.38 37.33 -3.80
C LEU A 17 33.33 37.41 -5.00
N GLY A 18 34.58 37.03 -4.83
CA GLY A 18 35.57 37.00 -5.91
C GLY A 18 35.31 35.90 -6.95
N ARG A 19 34.47 34.90 -6.61
CA ARG A 19 34.18 33.77 -7.48
C ARG A 19 32.68 33.64 -7.81
N LYS A 20 32.04 34.76 -8.15
CA LYS A 20 30.59 34.87 -8.34
C LYS A 20 29.98 33.72 -9.14
N LYS A 21 30.55 33.30 -10.27
CA LYS A 21 30.03 32.23 -11.13
C LYS A 21 30.04 30.85 -10.45
N GLN A 22 31.10 30.51 -9.74
CA GLN A 22 31.25 29.22 -9.08
C GLN A 22 30.41 29.15 -7.80
N THR A 23 30.42 30.25 -7.03
CA THR A 23 29.60 30.38 -5.81
C THR A 23 28.10 30.36 -6.14
N SER A 24 27.67 31.09 -7.19
CA SER A 24 26.25 31.05 -7.59
C SER A 24 25.80 29.66 -8.06
N LEU A 25 26.70 28.93 -8.74
CA LEU A 25 26.41 27.59 -9.18
C LEU A 25 26.29 26.59 -8.00
N LEU A 26 27.18 26.68 -7.02
CA LEU A 26 27.07 25.90 -5.77
C LEU A 26 25.79 26.25 -5.02
N LEU A 27 25.52 27.55 -4.86
CA LEU A 27 24.32 28.02 -4.17
C LEU A 27 23.04 27.54 -4.85
N LEU A 28 22.97 27.64 -6.17
CA LEU A 28 21.83 27.13 -6.96
C LEU A 28 21.63 25.65 -6.73
N LEU A 29 22.69 24.86 -6.78
CA LEU A 29 22.63 23.42 -6.59
C LEU A 29 22.16 23.06 -5.16
N LEU A 30 22.72 23.68 -4.13
CA LEU A 30 22.32 23.47 -2.75
C LEU A 30 20.88 23.93 -2.50
N THR A 31 20.48 25.06 -3.09
CA THR A 31 19.10 25.57 -3.02
C THR A 31 18.13 24.58 -3.65
N LEU A 32 18.47 24.02 -4.82
CA LEU A 32 17.64 23.00 -5.45
C LEU A 32 17.51 21.74 -4.60
N VAL A 33 18.61 21.23 -4.03
CA VAL A 33 18.55 20.05 -3.14
C VAL A 33 17.68 20.32 -1.93
N PHE A 34 17.86 21.47 -1.26
CA PHE A 34 17.06 21.77 -0.09
C PHE A 34 15.60 22.09 -0.41
N SER A 35 15.34 22.73 -1.55
CA SER A 35 13.98 22.92 -2.07
C SER A 35 13.26 21.57 -2.29
N PHE A 36 13.98 20.62 -2.86
CA PHE A 36 13.46 19.27 -3.03
C PHE A 36 13.15 18.57 -1.70
N LEU A 37 14.09 18.61 -0.74
CA LEU A 37 13.89 18.03 0.58
C LEU A 37 12.66 18.63 1.27
N THR A 38 12.51 19.95 1.20
CA THR A 38 11.39 20.67 1.79
C THR A 38 10.07 20.34 1.09
N ALA A 39 10.05 20.39 -0.25
CA ALA A 39 8.87 20.07 -1.04
C ALA A 39 8.40 18.64 -0.79
N ALA A 40 9.31 17.68 -0.76
CA ALA A 40 8.99 16.28 -0.52
C ALA A 40 8.36 16.04 0.86
N VAL A 41 8.90 16.66 1.91
CA VAL A 41 8.34 16.51 3.27
C VAL A 41 6.98 17.20 3.39
N ILE A 42 6.85 18.45 2.92
CA ILE A 42 5.57 19.17 2.98
C ILE A 42 4.50 18.45 2.17
N TYR A 43 4.82 18.06 0.93
CA TYR A 43 3.86 17.36 0.08
C TYR A 43 3.45 16.00 0.68
N SER A 44 4.39 15.22 1.22
CA SER A 44 4.08 13.92 1.85
C SER A 44 3.16 14.07 3.05
N VAL A 45 3.44 15.02 3.95
CA VAL A 45 2.60 15.24 5.14
C VAL A 45 1.22 15.77 4.74
N SER A 46 1.17 16.71 3.81
CA SER A 46 -0.09 17.28 3.33
C SER A 46 -0.94 16.25 2.57
N SER A 47 -0.30 15.42 1.74
CA SER A 47 -0.98 14.35 1.00
C SER A 47 -1.54 13.27 1.94
N ALA A 48 -0.82 12.94 3.02
CA ALA A 48 -1.32 12.02 4.04
C ALA A 48 -2.56 12.57 4.74
N GLN A 49 -2.62 13.88 4.97
CA GLN A 49 -3.83 14.52 5.53
C GLN A 49 -5.02 14.52 4.56
N VAL A 50 -4.78 14.75 3.27
CA VAL A 50 -5.83 14.64 2.25
C VAL A 50 -6.40 13.23 2.23
N LEU A 51 -5.53 12.22 2.27
CA LEU A 51 -5.96 10.82 2.27
C LEU A 51 -6.75 10.47 3.52
N GLN A 52 -6.28 10.91 4.68
CA GLN A 52 -6.99 10.72 5.94
C GLN A 52 -8.35 11.41 5.93
N ASP A 53 -8.43 12.64 5.42
CA ASP A 53 -9.68 13.38 5.31
C ASP A 53 -10.69 12.65 4.41
N THR A 54 -10.26 12.16 3.26
CA THR A 54 -11.10 11.35 2.35
C THR A 54 -11.59 10.06 3.02
N ARG A 55 -10.74 9.40 3.81
CA ARG A 55 -11.15 8.22 4.58
C ARG A 55 -12.16 8.57 5.67
N CYS A 56 -11.95 9.69 6.38
CA CYS A 56 -12.90 10.15 7.39
C CYS A 56 -14.25 10.55 6.80
N GLU A 57 -14.34 10.96 5.54
CA GLU A 57 -15.63 11.16 4.86
C GLU A 57 -16.43 9.87 4.67
N LEU A 58 -15.75 8.72 4.50
CA LEU A 58 -16.40 7.41 4.31
C LEU A 58 -16.64 6.69 5.64
N TYR A 59 -15.62 6.65 6.49
CA TYR A 59 -15.59 5.82 7.70
C TYR A 59 -15.87 6.61 8.98
N GLY A 60 -16.16 7.90 8.89
CA GLY A 60 -16.33 8.80 10.03
C GLY A 60 -15.00 9.26 10.65
N GLU A 61 -15.05 10.35 11.40
CA GLU A 61 -13.89 10.94 12.09
C GLU A 61 -13.62 10.32 13.47
N TRP A 62 -14.55 9.48 13.94
CA TRP A 62 -14.38 8.76 15.19
C TRP A 62 -13.19 7.79 15.14
N GLN A 63 -12.47 7.67 16.26
CA GLN A 63 -11.29 6.81 16.36
C GLN A 63 -11.62 5.44 16.95
N TYR A 64 -12.54 5.41 17.91
CA TYR A 64 -12.92 4.18 18.60
C TYR A 64 -14.44 4.11 18.77
N LEU A 65 -14.95 2.88 18.72
CA LEU A 65 -16.31 2.51 19.03
C LEU A 65 -16.30 1.55 20.22
N ARG A 66 -17.06 1.85 21.25
CA ARG A 66 -17.33 0.91 22.34
C ARG A 66 -18.77 0.44 22.28
N LEU A 67 -18.94 -0.86 22.37
CA LEU A 67 -20.24 -1.51 22.43
C LEU A 67 -20.57 -1.80 23.89
N SER A 68 -21.79 -1.51 24.30
CA SER A 68 -22.29 -1.74 25.64
C SER A 68 -23.74 -2.22 25.58
N ASP A 69 -24.06 -3.23 26.39
CA ASP A 69 -25.42 -3.78 26.47
C ASP A 69 -26.30 -3.06 27.50
N THR A 70 -25.69 -2.21 28.33
CA THR A 70 -26.44 -1.45 29.37
C THR A 70 -26.08 0.02 29.38
N ALA A 71 -27.03 0.87 29.72
CA ALA A 71 -26.81 2.31 29.93
C ALA A 71 -25.75 2.60 31.00
N ALA A 72 -25.66 1.76 32.03
CA ALA A 72 -24.69 1.93 33.10
C ALA A 72 -23.25 1.73 32.60
N ASP A 73 -23.00 0.69 31.77
CA ASP A 73 -21.70 0.44 31.16
C ASP A 73 -21.31 1.53 30.19
N ALA A 74 -22.26 2.04 29.39
CA ALA A 74 -22.03 3.16 28.48
C ALA A 74 -21.64 4.43 29.24
N ALA A 75 -22.35 4.75 30.32
CA ALA A 75 -22.05 5.91 31.20
C ALA A 75 -20.70 5.75 31.91
N GLN A 76 -20.36 4.54 32.37
CA GLN A 76 -19.04 4.26 32.96
C GLN A 76 -17.92 4.42 31.93
N ALA A 77 -18.14 3.99 30.71
CA ALA A 77 -17.19 4.15 29.61
C ALA A 77 -16.89 5.64 29.34
N GLN A 78 -17.92 6.48 29.30
CA GLN A 78 -17.76 7.93 29.13
C GLN A 78 -16.94 8.57 30.24
N ASN A 79 -17.19 8.17 31.49
CA ASN A 79 -16.48 8.71 32.67
C ASN A 79 -14.97 8.34 32.72
N THR A 80 -14.55 7.31 31.98
CA THR A 80 -13.13 6.91 31.89
C THR A 80 -12.36 7.66 30.83
N LEU A 81 -13.04 8.39 29.95
CA LEU A 81 -12.42 9.13 28.85
C LEU A 81 -11.82 10.47 29.33
N PRO A 82 -10.73 10.96 28.70
CA PRO A 82 -10.19 12.28 29.03
C PRO A 82 -11.20 13.38 28.68
N ALA A 83 -11.23 14.46 29.47
CA ALA A 83 -12.16 15.59 29.30
C ALA A 83 -12.05 16.28 27.92
N SER A 84 -10.98 16.03 27.17
CA SER A 84 -10.78 16.54 25.81
C SER A 84 -11.38 15.65 24.71
N ALA A 85 -11.90 14.47 25.07
CA ALA A 85 -12.50 13.56 24.09
C ALA A 85 -13.85 14.12 23.61
N GLN A 86 -14.07 14.09 22.30
CA GLN A 86 -15.39 14.25 21.73
C GLN A 86 -16.08 12.89 21.74
N VAL A 87 -17.26 12.84 22.30
CA VAL A 87 -18.01 11.59 22.51
C VAL A 87 -19.41 11.74 21.91
N SER A 88 -19.86 10.70 21.23
CA SER A 88 -21.21 10.53 20.75
C SER A 88 -21.77 9.19 21.19
N THR A 89 -22.98 9.20 21.68
CA THR A 89 -23.68 7.98 22.10
C THR A 89 -24.91 7.74 21.22
N VAL A 90 -24.94 6.58 20.63
CA VAL A 90 -26.02 6.07 19.82
C VAL A 90 -26.73 4.98 20.62
N ILE A 91 -28.04 5.05 20.71
CA ILE A 91 -28.88 4.05 21.35
C ILE A 91 -29.63 3.31 20.25
N GLN A 92 -29.22 2.09 19.95
CA GLN A 92 -29.94 1.21 19.03
C GLN A 92 -31.15 0.61 19.76
N ASN A 93 -32.34 1.01 19.33
CA ASN A 93 -33.60 0.63 19.97
C ASN A 93 -34.17 -0.70 19.43
N GLY A 94 -33.79 -1.07 18.20
CA GLY A 94 -34.26 -2.28 17.55
C GLY A 94 -33.70 -2.44 16.15
N ILE A 95 -34.16 -3.45 15.48
CA ILE A 95 -33.83 -3.78 14.08
C ILE A 95 -35.07 -3.59 13.20
N VAL A 96 -34.89 -2.99 12.04
CA VAL A 96 -35.95 -2.84 11.04
C VAL A 96 -36.01 -4.10 10.20
N LEU A 97 -37.19 -4.68 10.05
CA LEU A 97 -37.42 -5.85 9.22
C LEU A 97 -37.88 -5.43 7.81
N GLY A 98 -37.31 -6.07 6.81
CA GLY A 98 -37.74 -5.95 5.40
C GLY A 98 -39.00 -6.73 5.09
N ALA A 99 -39.37 -6.75 3.81
CA ALA A 99 -40.58 -7.42 3.33
C ALA A 99 -40.63 -8.94 3.62
N ASP A 100 -39.46 -9.57 3.68
CA ASP A 100 -39.30 -11.03 3.92
C ASP A 100 -38.96 -11.33 5.40
N ASP A 101 -39.26 -10.42 6.32
CA ASP A 101 -38.89 -10.46 7.74
C ASP A 101 -37.37 -10.60 7.99
N GLY A 102 -36.55 -10.38 6.94
CA GLY A 102 -35.09 -10.27 7.08
C GLY A 102 -34.67 -8.91 7.66
N VAL A 103 -33.50 -8.87 8.25
CA VAL A 103 -32.96 -7.63 8.84
C VAL A 103 -32.60 -6.62 7.74
N ALA A 104 -33.24 -5.48 7.72
CA ALA A 104 -33.00 -4.39 6.76
C ALA A 104 -31.99 -3.34 7.30
N GLY A 105 -31.97 -3.11 8.60
CA GLY A 105 -31.08 -2.14 9.24
C GLY A 105 -31.38 -1.94 10.71
N GLY A 106 -30.62 -1.12 11.40
CA GLY A 106 -30.85 -0.72 12.79
C GLY A 106 -31.67 0.58 12.89
N ILE A 107 -32.47 0.73 13.93
CA ILE A 107 -33.19 1.96 14.26
C ILE A 107 -32.84 2.43 15.67
N GLY A 108 -32.64 3.74 15.84
CA GLY A 108 -32.23 4.25 17.15
C GLY A 108 -32.21 5.76 17.24
N THR A 109 -31.77 6.24 18.40
CA THR A 109 -31.58 7.65 18.69
C THR A 109 -30.10 8.00 18.72
N VAL A 110 -29.78 9.20 18.28
CA VAL A 110 -28.41 9.74 18.25
C VAL A 110 -28.36 11.07 18.98
N ASP A 111 -27.20 11.42 19.48
CA ASP A 111 -26.98 12.77 20.04
C ASP A 111 -26.50 13.76 18.95
N ASP A 112 -26.44 15.05 19.32
CA ASP A 112 -26.06 16.13 18.38
C ASP A 112 -24.62 16.02 17.85
N THR A 113 -23.76 15.26 18.53
CA THR A 113 -22.36 15.06 18.13
C THR A 113 -22.17 13.94 17.11
N PHE A 114 -23.19 13.08 16.95
CA PHE A 114 -23.11 11.94 16.02
C PHE A 114 -22.84 12.36 14.57
N ALA A 115 -23.63 13.31 14.09
CA ALA A 115 -23.48 13.81 12.73
C ALA A 115 -22.11 14.46 12.49
N GLN A 116 -21.56 15.14 13.50
CA GLN A 116 -20.24 15.76 13.42
C GLN A 116 -19.14 14.72 13.40
N LEU A 117 -19.12 13.77 14.35
CA LEU A 117 -18.14 12.68 14.40
C LEU A 117 -18.23 11.73 13.20
N GLY A 118 -19.44 11.56 12.68
CA GLY A 118 -19.65 10.75 11.49
C GLY A 118 -19.39 11.46 10.17
N ARG A 119 -19.23 12.80 10.19
CA ARG A 119 -19.27 13.65 8.99
C ARG A 119 -20.48 13.39 8.11
N ILE A 120 -21.63 13.12 8.75
CA ILE A 120 -22.87 12.77 8.08
C ILE A 120 -23.61 14.04 7.71
N VAL A 121 -23.72 14.30 6.41
CA VAL A 121 -24.51 15.39 5.86
C VAL A 121 -25.70 14.78 5.15
N PRO A 122 -26.96 15.14 5.49
CA PRO A 122 -28.14 14.67 4.78
C PRO A 122 -28.04 14.97 3.28
N ILE A 123 -28.42 13.99 2.44
CA ILE A 123 -28.50 14.16 0.98
C ILE A 123 -29.69 15.06 0.64
N SER A 124 -30.80 14.90 1.37
CA SER A 124 -32.00 15.73 1.29
C SER A 124 -32.71 15.76 2.64
N GLY A 125 -33.43 16.87 2.93
CA GLY A 125 -34.08 17.06 4.24
C GLY A 125 -33.09 17.29 5.38
N ASP A 126 -33.51 17.03 6.60
CA ASP A 126 -32.80 17.25 7.83
C ASP A 126 -32.92 16.07 8.82
N PHE A 127 -32.22 16.12 9.92
CA PHE A 127 -32.39 15.16 11.02
C PHE A 127 -33.78 15.35 11.70
N PRO A 128 -34.37 14.26 12.27
CA PRO A 128 -35.69 14.32 12.86
C PRO A 128 -35.73 15.25 14.09
N THR A 129 -36.78 16.05 14.20
CA THR A 129 -37.04 16.97 15.32
C THR A 129 -38.32 16.62 16.08
N GLN A 130 -39.23 15.85 15.43
CA GLN A 130 -40.52 15.44 15.98
C GLN A 130 -40.56 13.91 16.19
N SER A 131 -41.43 13.43 17.07
CA SER A 131 -41.48 11.99 17.45
C SER A 131 -42.09 11.07 16.37
N ASP A 132 -42.71 11.65 15.37
CA ASP A 132 -43.23 10.98 14.17
C ASP A 132 -42.33 11.11 12.95
N GLU A 133 -41.18 11.75 13.09
CA GLU A 133 -40.20 11.93 12.02
C GLU A 133 -39.07 10.85 12.09
N ILE A 134 -38.54 10.53 10.94
CA ILE A 134 -37.39 9.63 10.80
C ILE A 134 -36.47 10.11 9.67
N ALA A 135 -35.15 10.08 9.92
CA ALA A 135 -34.14 10.18 8.88
C ALA A 135 -33.57 8.80 8.63
N MET A 136 -33.46 8.41 7.36
CA MET A 136 -33.04 7.07 6.96
C MET A 136 -31.88 7.10 5.98
N THR A 137 -30.98 6.13 6.10
CA THR A 137 -29.93 5.95 5.11
C THR A 137 -30.53 5.49 3.78
N THR A 138 -29.87 5.82 2.68
CA THR A 138 -30.28 5.32 1.37
C THR A 138 -30.31 3.79 1.33
N THR A 139 -29.42 3.12 2.07
CA THR A 139 -29.38 1.67 2.21
C THR A 139 -30.65 1.11 2.82
N LEU A 140 -31.13 1.72 3.90
CA LEU A 140 -32.36 1.30 4.55
C LEU A 140 -33.59 1.57 3.67
N LEU A 141 -33.64 2.73 2.99
CA LEU A 141 -34.71 3.05 2.03
C LEU A 141 -34.74 2.06 0.88
N ASP A 142 -33.60 1.72 0.30
CA ASP A 142 -33.50 0.70 -0.75
C ASP A 142 -33.92 -0.68 -0.24
N ALA A 143 -33.52 -1.04 0.98
CA ALA A 143 -33.92 -2.28 1.63
C ALA A 143 -35.43 -2.41 1.83
N LEU A 144 -36.11 -1.31 2.05
CA LEU A 144 -37.55 -1.27 2.22
C LEU A 144 -38.31 -1.05 0.91
N GLY A 145 -37.64 -0.78 -0.21
CA GLY A 145 -38.24 -0.44 -1.49
C GLY A 145 -38.92 0.92 -1.48
N CYS A 146 -38.46 1.85 -0.62
CA CYS A 146 -39.01 3.21 -0.50
C CYS A 146 -38.31 4.18 -1.44
N SER A 147 -39.03 5.22 -1.91
CA SER A 147 -38.42 6.32 -2.66
C SER A 147 -37.62 7.25 -1.72
N TYR A 148 -36.82 8.14 -2.30
CA TYR A 148 -36.05 9.13 -1.52
C TYR A 148 -36.77 10.47 -1.31
N ASP A 149 -38.10 10.46 -1.48
CA ASP A 149 -38.92 11.67 -1.37
C ASP A 149 -39.16 12.03 0.09
N VAL A 150 -38.64 13.14 0.52
CA VAL A 150 -38.86 13.68 1.87
C VAL A 150 -40.34 14.10 2.01
N GLY A 151 -40.96 13.76 3.15
CA GLY A 151 -42.37 13.97 3.41
C GLY A 151 -43.25 12.76 3.17
N GLN A 152 -42.74 11.67 2.62
CA GLN A 152 -43.49 10.42 2.48
C GLN A 152 -43.68 9.75 3.84
N THR A 153 -44.82 9.05 4.01
CA THR A 153 -45.04 8.20 5.18
C THR A 153 -44.52 6.81 4.95
N VAL A 154 -43.63 6.33 5.83
CA VAL A 154 -43.06 4.99 5.80
C VAL A 154 -43.49 4.21 7.02
N THR A 155 -44.11 3.07 6.83
CA THR A 155 -44.49 2.16 7.94
C THR A 155 -43.37 1.12 8.12
N LEU A 156 -42.75 1.11 9.30
CA LEU A 156 -41.69 0.22 9.63
C LEU A 156 -42.15 -0.89 10.56
N LYS A 157 -41.76 -2.12 10.26
CA LYS A 157 -41.76 -3.23 11.20
C LYS A 157 -40.46 -3.21 11.97
N VAL A 158 -40.52 -2.98 13.26
CA VAL A 158 -39.35 -2.91 14.13
C VAL A 158 -39.40 -4.05 15.14
N ALA A 159 -38.37 -4.87 15.14
CA ALA A 159 -38.18 -5.94 16.10
C ALA A 159 -37.18 -5.53 17.20
N ALA A 160 -37.27 -6.16 18.38
CA ALA A 160 -36.27 -6.00 19.41
C ALA A 160 -34.89 -6.50 18.94
N ASN A 161 -33.80 -6.02 19.56
CA ASN A 161 -32.44 -6.40 19.13
C ASN A 161 -32.08 -7.87 19.35
N ASP A 162 -32.84 -8.59 20.17
CA ASP A 162 -32.74 -10.02 20.45
C ASP A 162 -33.71 -10.88 19.59
N TYR A 163 -34.38 -10.25 18.61
CA TYR A 163 -35.29 -10.94 17.71
C TYR A 163 -34.55 -11.99 16.89
N ASP A 164 -35.06 -13.20 16.92
CA ASP A 164 -34.60 -14.30 16.08
C ASP A 164 -35.47 -14.43 14.83
N PRO A 165 -34.97 -14.03 13.66
CA PRO A 165 -35.73 -14.09 12.40
C PRO A 165 -36.10 -15.52 11.99
N LEU A 166 -35.41 -16.56 12.48
CA LEU A 166 -35.65 -17.96 12.16
C LEU A 166 -36.73 -18.55 13.02
N ALA A 167 -36.69 -18.24 14.32
CA ALA A 167 -37.73 -18.70 15.26
C ALA A 167 -39.00 -17.83 15.20
N GLY A 168 -38.91 -16.65 14.57
CA GLY A 168 -39.99 -15.64 14.58
C GLY A 168 -40.31 -15.20 16.02
N SER A 169 -39.34 -15.34 16.96
CA SER A 169 -39.53 -15.05 18.37
C SER A 169 -38.91 -13.70 18.73
N GLY A 170 -39.61 -12.91 19.49
CA GLY A 170 -39.22 -11.56 19.87
C GLY A 170 -40.38 -10.55 19.72
N ALA A 171 -40.28 -9.40 20.40
CA ALA A 171 -41.25 -8.34 20.24
C ALA A 171 -41.09 -7.63 18.90
N VAL A 172 -42.19 -7.53 18.15
CA VAL A 172 -42.24 -6.77 16.90
C VAL A 172 -43.33 -5.72 16.99
N ILE A 173 -43.05 -4.49 16.61
CA ILE A 173 -44.00 -3.38 16.57
C ILE A 173 -44.05 -2.82 15.14
N GLU A 174 -45.22 -2.33 14.73
CA GLU A 174 -45.36 -1.54 13.52
C GLU A 174 -45.59 -0.07 13.91
N LYS A 175 -44.79 0.82 13.30
CA LYS A 175 -44.90 2.26 13.52
C LYS A 175 -44.74 3.02 12.20
N ALA A 176 -45.64 3.96 11.96
CA ALA A 176 -45.53 4.83 10.79
C ALA A 176 -44.74 6.09 11.18
N TYR A 177 -43.86 6.49 10.26
CA TYR A 177 -43.05 7.71 10.39
C TYR A 177 -43.14 8.54 9.12
N THR A 178 -42.92 9.82 9.24
CA THR A 178 -42.70 10.73 8.11
C THR A 178 -41.21 10.82 7.83
N LEU A 179 -40.79 10.49 6.62
CA LEU A 179 -39.38 10.64 6.21
C LEU A 179 -39.01 12.12 6.18
N CYS A 180 -38.18 12.59 7.12
CA CYS A 180 -37.74 13.97 7.20
C CYS A 180 -36.35 14.20 6.55
N GLY A 181 -35.55 13.13 6.44
CA GLY A 181 -34.22 13.24 5.86
C GLY A 181 -33.73 11.96 5.24
N VAL A 182 -32.94 12.10 4.19
CA VAL A 182 -32.25 11.01 3.50
C VAL A 182 -30.75 11.14 3.78
N LEU A 183 -30.18 10.14 4.43
CA LEU A 183 -28.79 10.12 4.87
C LEU A 183 -27.92 9.31 3.90
N PRO A 184 -26.60 9.62 3.80
CA PRO A 184 -25.67 8.77 3.05
C PRO A 184 -25.56 7.39 3.71
N ALA A 185 -25.07 6.38 2.96
CA ALA A 185 -24.98 4.98 3.39
C ALA A 185 -23.78 4.71 4.30
N TYR A 186 -23.57 5.50 5.34
CA TYR A 186 -22.50 5.28 6.29
C TYR A 186 -22.60 3.92 7.00
N ASP A 187 -23.80 3.40 7.18
CA ASP A 187 -24.10 2.13 7.81
C ASP A 187 -23.42 0.92 7.13
N VAL A 188 -23.19 1.00 5.82
CA VAL A 188 -22.44 -0.04 5.07
C VAL A 188 -20.95 -0.04 5.47
N TYR A 189 -20.37 1.14 5.64
CA TYR A 189 -18.96 1.31 5.96
C TYR A 189 -18.64 1.14 7.44
N TRP A 190 -19.63 1.38 8.32
CA TRP A 190 -19.44 1.32 9.77
C TRP A 190 -19.86 -0.01 10.39
N ASN A 191 -20.23 -0.99 9.56
CA ASN A 191 -20.59 -2.32 10.03
C ASN A 191 -19.33 -3.10 10.41
N LEU A 192 -18.78 -2.79 11.58
CA LEU A 192 -17.58 -3.41 12.11
C LEU A 192 -17.95 -4.64 12.95
N ASN A 193 -17.34 -5.78 12.65
CA ASN A 193 -17.51 -7.03 13.39
C ASN A 193 -18.96 -7.56 13.45
N GLY A 194 -19.78 -7.29 12.43
CA GLY A 194 -21.16 -7.78 12.37
C GLY A 194 -22.14 -7.04 13.29
N ASN A 195 -21.74 -5.94 13.90
CA ASN A 195 -22.65 -5.09 14.67
C ASN A 195 -23.37 -4.12 13.74
N LEU A 196 -24.70 -4.18 13.75
CA LEU A 196 -25.53 -3.25 12.99
C LEU A 196 -25.37 -1.83 13.51
N THR A 197 -25.05 -0.92 12.62
CA THR A 197 -25.11 0.52 12.90
C THR A 197 -26.53 1.02 12.67
N VAL A 198 -26.94 2.05 13.39
CA VAL A 198 -28.26 2.66 13.23
C VAL A 198 -28.38 3.27 11.82
N SER A 199 -29.32 2.77 11.04
CA SER A 199 -29.61 3.20 9.66
C SER A 199 -30.86 4.09 9.59
N GLY A 200 -31.76 3.98 10.60
CA GLY A 200 -32.92 4.84 10.80
C GLY A 200 -32.80 5.62 12.10
N ILE A 201 -32.79 6.94 12.02
CA ILE A 201 -32.63 7.84 13.17
C ILE A 201 -33.99 8.42 13.55
N VAL A 202 -34.36 8.30 14.82
CA VAL A 202 -35.57 8.81 15.41
C VAL A 202 -35.26 9.68 16.65
N THR A 203 -36.16 10.54 17.07
CA THR A 203 -35.95 11.43 18.23
C THR A 203 -36.18 10.75 19.58
N GLU A 204 -37.10 9.80 19.63
CA GLU A 204 -37.48 9.14 20.86
C GLU A 204 -37.21 7.64 20.80
N PRO A 205 -36.71 7.01 21.87
CA PRO A 205 -36.51 5.57 21.91
C PRO A 205 -37.84 4.84 21.79
N LEU A 206 -37.82 3.69 21.09
CA LEU A 206 -38.96 2.80 20.96
C LEU A 206 -39.14 2.00 22.24
N ALA A 207 -40.37 1.66 22.55
CA ALA A 207 -40.72 0.84 23.73
C ALA A 207 -40.46 -0.66 23.44
N LEU A 208 -39.20 -0.99 23.16
CA LEU A 208 -38.71 -2.35 22.96
C LEU A 208 -37.61 -2.63 23.97
N ASP A 209 -37.51 -3.89 24.41
CA ASP A 209 -36.48 -4.36 25.30
C ASP A 209 -35.18 -4.66 24.52
N GLY A 210 -34.06 -4.82 25.24
CA GLY A 210 -32.79 -5.20 24.64
C GLY A 210 -32.08 -4.06 23.90
N GLN A 211 -32.16 -2.83 24.37
CA GLN A 211 -31.44 -1.70 23.81
C GLN A 211 -29.91 -1.94 23.82
N LYS A 212 -29.24 -1.57 22.73
CA LYS A 212 -27.78 -1.60 22.62
C LYS A 212 -27.22 -0.20 22.54
N PHE A 213 -26.09 0.04 23.20
CA PHE A 213 -25.43 1.32 23.27
C PHE A 213 -24.12 1.28 22.50
N GLN A 214 -23.95 2.23 21.58
CA GLN A 214 -22.74 2.40 20.78
C GLN A 214 -22.14 3.77 21.14
N THR A 215 -20.96 3.76 21.74
CA THR A 215 -20.27 5.00 22.10
C THR A 215 -19.10 5.21 21.16
N PHE A 216 -19.21 6.23 20.31
CA PHE A 216 -18.17 6.67 19.40
C PHE A 216 -17.35 7.78 20.07
N TYR A 217 -16.04 7.75 19.93
CA TYR A 217 -15.22 8.82 20.46
C TYR A 217 -13.97 9.13 19.65
N TYR A 218 -13.58 10.39 19.71
CA TYR A 218 -12.41 10.97 19.10
C TYR A 218 -11.56 11.64 20.16
N LEU A 219 -10.32 11.25 20.29
CA LEU A 219 -9.41 11.73 21.35
C LEU A 219 -8.59 12.95 20.95
N ASN A 220 -8.69 13.40 19.71
CA ASN A 220 -7.89 14.49 19.14
C ASN A 220 -6.39 14.31 19.42
N ALA A 221 -5.92 13.08 19.54
CA ALA A 221 -4.52 12.75 19.79
C ALA A 221 -3.87 12.30 18.48
N ALA A 222 -2.67 12.80 18.21
CA ALA A 222 -1.79 12.27 17.18
C ALA A 222 -1.30 10.84 17.50
N ALA A 223 -1.95 10.15 18.43
CA ALA A 223 -1.63 8.77 18.79
C ALA A 223 -2.19 7.83 17.73
N PRO A 224 -1.38 6.89 17.24
CA PRO A 224 -1.88 5.85 16.35
C PRO A 224 -2.99 5.07 17.07
N VAL A 225 -4.05 4.77 16.33
CA VAL A 225 -5.10 3.87 16.77
C VAL A 225 -4.47 2.49 16.94
N THR A 226 -4.11 2.15 18.15
CA THR A 226 -3.60 0.81 18.48
C THR A 226 -4.78 -0.08 18.82
N ALA A 227 -4.78 -1.30 18.28
CA ALA A 227 -5.75 -2.31 18.68
C ALA A 227 -5.77 -2.41 20.21
N SER A 228 -6.93 -2.15 20.80
CA SER A 228 -7.09 -2.17 22.25
C SER A 228 -7.02 -3.59 22.77
N THR A 229 -6.48 -3.77 23.97
CA THR A 229 -6.58 -5.03 24.72
C THR A 229 -7.99 -5.25 25.27
N ASP A 230 -8.88 -4.26 25.18
CA ASP A 230 -10.29 -4.35 25.57
C ASP A 230 -11.10 -4.88 24.38
N PRO A 231 -11.68 -6.10 24.46
CA PRO A 231 -12.45 -6.69 23.37
C PRO A 231 -13.75 -5.91 23.04
N ALA A 232 -14.22 -5.08 23.97
CA ALA A 232 -15.39 -4.22 23.75
C ALA A 232 -15.04 -2.94 22.97
N LEU A 233 -13.74 -2.68 22.72
CA LEU A 233 -13.29 -1.48 22.05
C LEU A 233 -12.87 -1.82 20.60
N VAL A 234 -13.59 -1.26 19.65
CA VAL A 234 -13.33 -1.41 18.21
C VAL A 234 -12.63 -0.15 17.70
N ALA A 235 -11.44 -0.30 17.13
CA ALA A 235 -10.71 0.79 16.50
C ALA A 235 -11.19 1.01 15.06
N ASN A 236 -11.27 2.27 14.64
CA ASN A 236 -11.57 2.64 13.25
C ASN A 236 -10.28 2.57 12.40
N GLU A 237 -9.84 1.34 12.12
CA GLU A 237 -8.59 1.09 11.39
C GLU A 237 -8.68 1.55 9.92
N TYR A 238 -9.87 1.63 9.36
CA TYR A 238 -10.07 2.08 7.97
C TYR A 238 -9.88 3.60 7.83
N ALA A 239 -10.37 4.39 8.78
CA ALA A 239 -10.09 5.84 8.81
C ALA A 239 -8.65 6.14 9.24
N TYR A 240 -8.07 5.31 10.13
CA TYR A 240 -6.75 5.51 10.74
C TYR A 240 -5.84 4.29 10.60
N PRO A 241 -5.41 3.93 9.38
CA PRO A 241 -4.56 2.77 9.19
C PRO A 241 -3.19 2.95 9.84
N GLN A 242 -2.67 1.87 10.42
CA GLN A 242 -1.39 1.88 11.15
C GLN A 242 -0.15 1.92 10.23
N GLU A 243 -0.27 1.61 8.96
CA GLU A 243 0.87 1.46 8.05
C GLU A 243 1.17 2.72 7.25
N ASP A 244 2.32 3.31 7.59
CA ASP A 244 2.93 4.47 6.93
C ASP A 244 3.81 4.01 5.74
N THR A 245 3.21 3.43 4.70
CA THR A 245 3.94 2.93 3.52
C THR A 245 4.68 4.04 2.76
N VAL A 246 4.18 5.28 2.82
CA VAL A 246 4.81 6.46 2.20
C VAL A 246 6.04 6.89 2.97
N SER A 247 6.08 6.72 4.29
CA SER A 247 7.17 7.23 5.13
C SER A 247 8.51 6.52 4.90
N SER A 248 8.50 5.22 4.58
CA SER A 248 9.74 4.45 4.39
C SER A 248 10.44 4.78 3.06
N SER A 249 9.69 4.87 1.98
CA SER A 249 10.21 5.29 0.66
C SER A 249 10.72 6.73 0.68
N LEU A 250 9.99 7.62 1.38
CA LEU A 250 10.40 9.00 1.56
C LEU A 250 11.72 9.11 2.33
N ARG A 251 11.88 8.37 3.44
CA ARG A 251 13.13 8.36 4.24
C ARG A 251 14.34 7.98 3.38
N PHE A 252 14.22 6.96 2.55
CA PHE A 252 15.30 6.57 1.63
C PHE A 252 15.67 7.70 0.67
N LEU A 253 14.69 8.36 0.06
CA LEU A 253 14.91 9.46 -0.89
C LEU A 253 15.55 10.69 -0.20
N LEU A 254 15.14 11.02 1.02
CA LEU A 254 15.74 12.11 1.81
C LEU A 254 17.22 11.82 2.11
N VAL A 255 17.53 10.59 2.52
CA VAL A 255 18.92 10.16 2.75
C VAL A 255 19.74 10.26 1.47
N ALA A 256 19.20 9.79 0.33
CA ALA A 256 19.87 9.88 -0.97
C ALA A 256 20.15 11.33 -1.37
N ALA A 257 19.22 12.26 -1.17
CA ALA A 257 19.39 13.68 -1.46
C ALA A 257 20.45 14.34 -0.56
N ILE A 258 20.49 13.98 0.72
CA ILE A 258 21.54 14.44 1.65
C ILE A 258 22.91 13.92 1.21
N MET A 259 23.02 12.66 0.81
CA MET A 259 24.27 12.09 0.27
C MET A 259 24.72 12.80 -1.00
N VAL A 260 23.80 13.11 -1.92
CA VAL A 260 24.09 13.90 -3.13
C VAL A 260 24.62 15.28 -2.76
N SER A 261 24.05 15.97 -1.77
CA SER A 261 24.54 17.27 -1.32
C SER A 261 25.97 17.19 -0.78
N PHE A 262 26.26 16.17 0.02
CA PHE A 262 27.61 15.91 0.54
C PHE A 262 28.65 15.75 -0.59
N PHE A 263 28.38 14.88 -1.54
CA PHE A 263 29.30 14.63 -2.66
C PHE A 263 29.46 15.86 -3.57
N ALA A 264 28.38 16.60 -3.81
CA ALA A 264 28.40 17.83 -4.60
C ALA A 264 29.33 18.89 -3.97
N VAL A 265 29.20 19.11 -2.67
CA VAL A 265 30.03 20.05 -1.92
C VAL A 265 31.47 19.57 -1.87
N ALA A 266 31.70 18.28 -1.61
CA ALA A 266 33.03 17.71 -1.61
C ALA A 266 33.76 17.91 -2.94
N GLN A 267 33.08 17.67 -4.05
CA GLN A 267 33.63 17.90 -5.39
C GLN A 267 33.91 19.39 -5.66
N TYR A 268 33.00 20.27 -5.28
CA TYR A 268 33.20 21.71 -5.42
C TYR A 268 34.48 22.18 -4.70
N PHE A 269 34.61 21.81 -3.42
CA PHE A 269 35.79 22.21 -2.64
C PHE A 269 37.09 21.56 -3.12
N LEU A 270 37.06 20.31 -3.57
CA LEU A 270 38.18 19.65 -4.22
C LEU A 270 38.71 20.49 -5.39
N ILE A 271 37.81 20.93 -6.27
CA ILE A 271 38.15 21.73 -7.44
C ILE A 271 38.69 23.11 -7.02
N VAL A 272 37.99 23.78 -6.08
CA VAL A 272 38.37 25.10 -5.58
C VAL A 272 39.75 25.09 -4.91
N LEU A 273 40.04 24.09 -4.09
CA LEU A 273 41.32 23.95 -3.40
C LEU A 273 42.44 23.65 -4.40
N HIS A 274 42.22 22.78 -5.38
CA HIS A 274 43.21 22.53 -6.44
C HIS A 274 43.57 23.81 -7.22
N LYS A 275 42.60 24.65 -7.56
CA LYS A 275 42.85 25.92 -8.23
C LYS A 275 43.60 26.91 -7.38
N ARG A 276 43.44 26.85 -6.06
CA ARG A 276 44.03 27.77 -5.08
C ARG A 276 45.36 27.30 -4.48
N VAL A 277 45.90 26.17 -4.93
CA VAL A 277 47.13 25.60 -4.32
C VAL A 277 48.25 26.66 -4.22
N HIS A 278 48.49 27.48 -5.23
CA HIS A 278 49.47 28.56 -5.17
C HIS A 278 49.14 29.61 -4.11
N THR A 279 47.92 30.13 -4.10
CA THR A 279 47.47 31.14 -3.11
C THR A 279 47.52 30.55 -1.68
N ILE A 280 47.14 29.29 -1.55
CA ILE A 280 47.19 28.57 -0.26
C ILE A 280 48.62 28.43 0.22
N ASN A 281 49.53 28.05 -0.66
CA ASN A 281 50.94 27.97 -0.32
C ASN A 281 51.51 29.34 0.08
N THR A 282 51.10 30.43 -0.58
CA THR A 282 51.50 31.79 -0.22
C THR A 282 50.98 32.18 1.18
N PHE A 283 49.74 31.84 1.52
CA PHE A 283 49.22 32.07 2.88
C PHE A 283 49.97 31.24 3.93
N LEU A 284 50.32 30.00 3.62
CA LEU A 284 51.08 29.15 4.52
C LEU A 284 52.51 29.67 4.73
N THR A 285 53.14 30.18 3.67
CA THR A 285 54.47 30.82 3.79
C THR A 285 54.43 32.15 4.58
N LEU A 286 53.28 32.84 4.57
CA LEU A 286 53.01 34.03 5.39
C LEU A 286 52.62 33.73 6.83
N GLY A 287 52.63 32.43 7.23
CA GLY A 287 52.38 32.02 8.62
C GLY A 287 50.95 31.56 8.95
N ALA A 288 50.03 31.45 7.97
CA ALA A 288 48.71 30.89 8.20
C ALA A 288 48.80 29.41 8.58
N LYS A 289 47.98 28.99 9.54
CA LYS A 289 47.93 27.60 9.98
C LYS A 289 46.93 26.81 9.11
N ASN A 290 47.16 25.51 8.93
CA ASN A 290 46.23 24.60 8.25
C ASN A 290 44.80 24.63 8.85
N ARG A 291 44.71 24.96 10.15
CA ARG A 291 43.41 25.13 10.84
C ARG A 291 42.62 26.33 10.27
N ASP A 292 43.32 27.43 9.98
CA ASP A 292 42.63 28.64 9.45
C ASP A 292 42.12 28.42 8.05
N LEU A 293 42.82 27.62 7.26
CA LEU A 293 42.38 27.20 5.93
C LEU A 293 41.11 26.31 5.99
N ARG A 294 41.10 25.35 6.91
CA ARG A 294 39.91 24.49 7.13
C ARG A 294 38.73 25.31 7.59
N LEU A 295 38.94 26.21 8.54
CA LEU A 295 37.92 27.14 9.03
C LEU A 295 37.36 28.04 7.91
N MET A 296 38.21 28.52 7.01
CA MET A 296 37.77 29.30 5.85
C MET A 296 36.82 28.47 4.94
N CYS A 297 37.19 27.23 4.63
CA CYS A 297 36.31 26.35 3.85
C CYS A 297 34.98 26.05 4.55
N LEU A 298 35.00 25.82 5.87
CA LEU A 298 33.78 25.59 6.66
C LEU A 298 32.89 26.84 6.68
N TRP A 299 33.45 28.05 6.82
CA TRP A 299 32.68 29.29 6.76
C TRP A 299 32.07 29.52 5.36
N GLU A 300 32.83 29.30 4.27
CA GLU A 300 32.29 29.33 2.90
C GLU A 300 31.12 28.36 2.73
N ALA A 301 31.25 27.13 3.24
CA ALA A 301 30.21 26.12 3.18
C ALA A 301 28.99 26.49 4.04
N LEU A 302 29.22 27.02 5.25
CA LEU A 302 28.13 27.42 6.14
C LEU A 302 27.31 28.57 5.55
N PHE A 303 27.95 29.62 5.01
CA PHE A 303 27.23 30.72 4.37
C PHE A 303 26.43 30.26 3.17
N ALA A 304 27.04 29.41 2.31
CA ALA A 304 26.34 28.83 1.18
C ALA A 304 25.17 27.94 1.63
N GLY A 305 25.37 27.10 2.65
CA GLY A 305 24.34 26.23 3.22
C GLY A 305 23.16 26.98 3.82
N LEU A 306 23.44 28.02 4.64
CA LEU A 306 22.37 28.83 5.25
C LEU A 306 21.57 29.60 4.19
N ALA A 307 22.24 30.19 3.19
CA ALA A 307 21.55 30.85 2.09
C ALA A 307 20.72 29.87 1.27
N ALA A 308 21.21 28.64 1.05
CA ALA A 308 20.52 27.60 0.36
C ALA A 308 19.29 27.07 1.15
N VAL A 309 19.40 26.95 2.48
CA VAL A 309 18.28 26.60 3.36
C VAL A 309 17.16 27.64 3.26
N ALA A 310 17.49 28.94 3.36
CA ALA A 310 16.48 29.99 3.30
C ALA A 310 15.79 30.05 1.92
N ALA A 311 16.57 30.07 0.84
CA ALA A 311 16.02 30.12 -0.52
C ALA A 311 15.33 28.80 -0.91
N GLY A 312 15.90 27.65 -0.52
CA GLY A 312 15.36 26.35 -0.79
C GLY A 312 14.07 26.06 -0.03
N PHE A 313 13.95 26.55 1.20
CA PHE A 313 12.69 26.47 1.95
C PHE A 313 11.56 27.22 1.22
N ALA A 314 11.80 28.47 0.81
CA ALA A 314 10.80 29.25 0.09
C ALA A 314 10.36 28.60 -1.23
N LEU A 315 11.34 28.12 -2.02
CA LEU A 315 11.06 27.42 -3.27
C LEU A 315 10.37 26.06 -3.03
N GLY A 316 10.76 25.33 -1.99
CA GLY A 316 10.17 24.05 -1.64
C GLY A 316 8.70 24.18 -1.20
N CYS A 317 8.38 25.18 -0.38
CA CYS A 317 6.99 25.51 -0.03
C CYS A 317 6.17 25.87 -1.28
N GLY A 318 6.74 26.69 -2.18
CA GLY A 318 6.08 27.04 -3.44
C GLY A 318 5.84 25.82 -4.33
N ALA A 319 6.81 24.91 -4.45
CA ALA A 319 6.67 23.68 -5.24
C ALA A 319 5.61 22.74 -4.67
N ALA A 320 5.58 22.57 -3.35
CA ALA A 320 4.55 21.77 -2.67
C ALA A 320 3.15 22.39 -2.85
N ALA A 321 3.04 23.72 -2.71
CA ALA A 321 1.77 24.44 -2.93
C ALA A 321 1.26 24.30 -4.37
N VAL A 322 2.15 24.36 -5.35
CA VAL A 322 1.78 24.12 -6.76
C VAL A 322 1.32 22.68 -6.97
N GLY A 323 2.03 21.69 -6.39
CA GLY A 323 1.66 20.27 -6.49
C GLY A 323 0.27 20.00 -5.91
N LEU A 324 -0.02 20.51 -4.72
CA LEU A 324 -1.33 20.40 -4.08
C LEU A 324 -2.42 21.20 -4.79
N GLY A 325 -2.06 22.39 -5.33
CA GLY A 325 -2.97 23.22 -6.09
C GLY A 325 -3.44 22.57 -7.39
N LEU A 326 -2.54 21.85 -8.09
CA LEU A 326 -2.90 21.07 -9.27
C LEU A 326 -3.90 19.96 -8.97
N GLN A 327 -3.85 19.39 -7.75
CA GLN A 327 -4.77 18.38 -7.26
C GLN A 327 -6.03 18.97 -6.59
N LYS A 328 -6.19 20.29 -6.53
CA LYS A 328 -7.27 21.02 -5.83
C LYS A 328 -7.29 20.84 -4.30
N HIS A 329 -6.19 20.41 -3.70
CA HIS A 329 -6.05 20.16 -2.26
C HIS A 329 -5.17 21.20 -1.55
N LEU A 330 -5.16 22.46 -2.03
CA LEU A 330 -4.33 23.52 -1.46
C LEU A 330 -4.67 23.86 0.01
N SER A 331 -5.93 23.64 0.42
CA SER A 331 -6.38 23.83 1.80
C SER A 331 -5.68 22.94 2.82
N PHE A 332 -5.14 21.81 2.37
CA PHE A 332 -4.41 20.86 3.22
C PHE A 332 -2.90 21.13 3.29
N LEU A 333 -2.43 22.29 2.81
CA LEU A 333 -1.01 22.64 2.88
C LEU A 333 -0.57 22.85 4.33
N VAL A 334 0.22 21.93 4.86
CA VAL A 334 0.80 21.99 6.20
C VAL A 334 2.32 22.01 6.14
N VAL A 335 2.93 22.94 6.85
CA VAL A 335 4.39 23.05 6.98
C VAL A 335 4.83 22.39 8.29
N PRO A 336 5.35 21.13 8.26
CA PRO A 336 5.69 20.40 9.48
C PRO A 336 7.05 20.85 10.01
N ALA A 337 7.06 21.90 10.84
CA ALA A 337 8.28 22.47 11.41
C ALA A 337 9.13 21.44 12.19
N VAL A 338 8.46 20.52 12.90
CA VAL A 338 9.11 19.46 13.69
C VAL A 338 9.93 18.51 12.80
N SER A 339 9.47 18.20 11.59
CA SER A 339 10.18 17.34 10.64
C SER A 339 11.22 18.11 9.82
N LEU A 340 10.97 19.37 9.49
CA LEU A 340 11.85 20.19 8.66
C LEU A 340 13.07 20.72 9.40
N ALA A 341 12.97 21.02 10.70
CA ALA A 341 14.10 21.51 11.49
C ALA A 341 15.26 20.50 11.57
N PRO A 342 15.06 19.21 11.96
CA PRO A 342 16.14 18.24 11.97
C PRO A 342 16.69 17.96 10.56
N LEU A 343 15.84 18.01 9.52
CA LEU A 343 16.26 17.85 8.13
C LEU A 343 17.21 18.98 7.70
N ALA A 344 16.91 20.23 8.06
CA ALA A 344 17.80 21.37 7.79
C ALA A 344 19.15 21.22 8.51
N VAL A 345 19.15 20.74 9.75
CA VAL A 345 20.38 20.47 10.51
C VAL A 345 21.20 19.37 9.84
N LEU A 346 20.59 18.25 9.46
CA LEU A 346 21.26 17.15 8.76
C LEU A 346 21.83 17.60 7.40
N PHE A 347 21.08 18.41 6.65
CA PHE A 347 21.54 19.00 5.41
C PHE A 347 22.77 19.91 5.63
N LEU A 348 22.73 20.84 6.59
CA LEU A 348 23.85 21.70 6.91
C LEU A 348 25.06 20.88 7.37
N LEU A 349 24.85 19.84 8.13
CA LEU A 349 25.90 18.92 8.57
C LEU A 349 26.55 18.20 7.37
N SER A 350 25.76 17.75 6.40
CA SER A 350 26.28 17.14 5.17
C SER A 350 27.09 18.11 4.33
N VAL A 351 26.65 19.38 4.24
CA VAL A 351 27.37 20.47 3.55
C VAL A 351 28.71 20.77 4.23
N LEU A 352 28.74 20.87 5.56
CA LEU A 352 29.95 21.09 6.33
C LEU A 352 30.93 19.93 6.22
N LEU A 353 30.49 18.71 6.35
CA LEU A 353 31.32 17.52 6.18
C LEU A 353 31.84 17.39 4.75
N GLY A 354 31.01 17.71 3.73
CA GLY A 354 31.45 17.77 2.35
C GLY A 354 32.58 18.78 2.10
N ALA A 355 32.57 19.92 2.77
CA ALA A 355 33.65 20.92 2.68
C ALA A 355 34.89 20.50 3.47
N LEU A 356 34.73 19.86 4.62
CA LEU A 356 35.82 19.44 5.48
C LEU A 356 36.67 18.33 4.85
N LEU A 357 36.06 17.38 4.20
CA LEU A 357 36.74 16.21 3.61
C LEU A 357 37.84 16.61 2.63
N PRO A 358 37.62 17.46 1.61
CA PRO A 358 38.66 17.95 0.72
C PRO A 358 39.72 18.79 1.44
N ALA A 359 39.30 19.62 2.40
CA ALA A 359 40.22 20.46 3.18
C ALA A 359 41.19 19.66 4.08
N VAL A 360 40.85 18.41 4.41
CA VAL A 360 41.71 17.47 5.12
C VAL A 360 42.61 16.67 4.16
N LEU A 361 42.05 16.25 3.02
CA LEU A 361 42.73 15.41 2.03
C LEU A 361 43.81 16.18 1.22
N VAL A 362 43.57 17.45 0.91
CA VAL A 362 44.51 18.29 0.20
C VAL A 362 45.65 18.70 1.15
N ARG A 363 46.74 17.93 1.15
CA ARG A 363 47.95 18.27 1.87
C ARG A 363 48.74 19.33 1.09
N PRO A 364 49.09 20.47 1.68
CA PRO A 364 50.01 21.42 1.04
C PRO A 364 51.35 20.71 0.78
N GLN A 365 51.84 20.75 -0.45
CA GLN A 365 53.13 20.14 -0.77
C GLN A 365 54.24 21.10 -0.32
N THR A 366 54.77 20.91 0.87
CA THR A 366 55.98 21.56 1.35
C THR A 366 57.28 20.85 0.92
N ALA A 367 57.17 19.81 0.10
CA ALA A 367 58.32 19.03 -0.35
C ALA A 367 58.67 19.30 -1.83
N LYS A 368 59.94 19.41 -2.09
CA LYS A 368 60.51 19.51 -3.44
C LYS A 368 59.89 18.50 -4.39
N PRO A 369 59.53 18.90 -5.62
CA PRO A 369 58.95 18.00 -6.59
C PRO A 369 59.92 16.83 -6.84
N LYS A 370 59.53 15.61 -6.44
CA LYS A 370 60.19 14.42 -6.95
C LYS A 370 59.90 14.36 -8.45
N GLU A 371 60.92 14.47 -9.27
CA GLU A 371 60.86 14.25 -10.72
C GLU A 371 60.24 12.86 -10.97
N LYS A 372 58.98 12.83 -11.26
CA LYS A 372 58.32 11.63 -11.80
C LYS A 372 58.66 11.51 -13.28
N PRO A 373 59.05 10.33 -13.78
CA PRO A 373 59.33 10.13 -15.19
C PRO A 373 58.16 10.60 -16.05
N ALA A 374 58.46 11.30 -17.13
CA ALA A 374 57.50 11.89 -18.04
C ALA A 374 56.44 10.87 -18.48
N LYS A 375 55.25 10.93 -17.91
CA LYS A 375 54.14 10.12 -18.36
C LYS A 375 53.81 10.49 -19.78
N LYS A 376 53.66 9.49 -20.66
CA LYS A 376 53.21 9.66 -22.04
C LYS A 376 52.10 10.70 -22.13
N PHE A 377 52.32 11.71 -22.96
CA PHE A 377 51.45 12.83 -23.17
C PHE A 377 50.05 12.34 -23.62
N ARG A 378 49.07 12.42 -22.74
CA ARG A 378 47.67 12.13 -23.08
C ARG A 378 46.98 13.44 -23.41
N LEU A 379 46.36 13.52 -24.59
CA LEU A 379 45.63 14.70 -25.07
C LEU A 379 44.49 15.16 -24.15
N ALA A 380 43.88 14.22 -23.44
CA ALA A 380 42.80 14.48 -22.51
C ALA A 380 43.06 13.75 -21.18
N GLN A 381 43.07 14.51 -20.10
CA GLN A 381 43.04 13.99 -18.71
C GLN A 381 41.81 14.56 -18.02
N LEU A 382 40.71 13.83 -18.10
CA LEU A 382 39.45 14.17 -17.43
C LEU A 382 39.39 13.45 -16.08
N PRO A 383 38.89 14.08 -15.02
CA PRO A 383 38.53 13.38 -13.81
C PRO A 383 37.29 12.52 -14.08
N LEU A 384 37.49 11.30 -14.56
CA LEU A 384 36.40 10.40 -15.00
C LEU A 384 35.61 9.81 -13.83
N ALA A 385 36.27 9.51 -12.71
CA ALA A 385 35.63 8.85 -11.58
C ALA A 385 34.40 9.60 -11.02
N PRO A 386 34.43 10.91 -10.76
CA PRO A 386 33.24 11.65 -10.30
C PRO A 386 32.14 11.70 -11.35
N GLN A 387 32.49 11.80 -12.63
CA GLN A 387 31.50 11.83 -13.73
C GLN A 387 30.78 10.48 -13.85
N ILE A 388 31.54 9.38 -13.73
CA ILE A 388 30.96 8.02 -13.73
C ILE A 388 30.00 7.87 -12.54
N GLY A 389 30.42 8.29 -11.33
CA GLY A 389 29.58 8.18 -10.12
C GLY A 389 28.26 8.93 -10.25
N VAL A 390 28.31 10.18 -10.70
CA VAL A 390 27.09 11.00 -10.89
C VAL A 390 26.25 10.47 -12.06
N GLY A 391 26.89 10.07 -13.16
CA GLY A 391 26.20 9.48 -14.31
C GLY A 391 25.48 8.17 -13.95
N CYS A 392 26.12 7.29 -13.19
CA CYS A 392 25.49 6.07 -12.63
C CYS A 392 24.29 6.42 -11.76
N ALA A 393 24.42 7.37 -10.84
CA ALA A 393 23.34 7.76 -9.94
C ALA A 393 22.12 8.30 -10.71
N VAL A 394 22.35 9.20 -11.69
CA VAL A 394 21.28 9.76 -12.51
C VAL A 394 20.56 8.69 -13.32
N LEU A 395 21.31 7.81 -13.97
CA LEU A 395 20.75 6.71 -14.75
C LEU A 395 19.99 5.74 -13.85
N LEU A 396 20.55 5.40 -12.69
CA LEU A 396 19.92 4.49 -11.73
C LEU A 396 18.60 5.06 -11.21
N ILE A 397 18.55 6.33 -10.83
CA ILE A 397 17.32 7.02 -10.42
C ILE A 397 16.31 7.01 -11.57
N ALA A 398 16.69 7.46 -12.77
CA ALA A 398 15.78 7.58 -13.89
C ALA A 398 15.21 6.22 -14.32
N VAL A 399 16.05 5.19 -14.42
CA VAL A 399 15.62 3.86 -14.85
C VAL A 399 14.80 3.17 -13.77
N SER A 400 15.22 3.23 -12.49
CA SER A 400 14.45 2.63 -11.39
C SER A 400 13.06 3.25 -11.25
N CYS A 401 12.94 4.58 -11.44
CA CYS A 401 11.65 5.26 -11.36
C CYS A 401 10.71 4.91 -12.51
N LEU A 402 11.22 4.56 -13.69
CA LEU A 402 10.38 4.02 -14.76
C LEU A 402 9.67 2.74 -14.34
N TYR A 403 10.37 1.83 -13.65
CA TYR A 403 9.77 0.58 -13.19
C TYR A 403 8.76 0.80 -12.08
N VAL A 404 9.05 1.70 -11.13
CA VAL A 404 8.12 2.06 -10.06
C VAL A 404 6.89 2.80 -10.62
N GLY A 405 7.11 3.82 -11.45
CA GLY A 405 6.04 4.63 -12.03
C GLY A 405 5.11 3.84 -12.95
N TRP A 406 5.68 2.94 -13.77
CA TRP A 406 4.89 2.08 -14.66
C TRP A 406 3.96 1.16 -13.89
N ARG A 407 4.43 0.58 -12.80
CA ARG A 407 3.65 -0.32 -11.97
C ARG A 407 2.45 0.36 -11.29
N VAL A 408 2.63 1.58 -10.83
CA VAL A 408 1.58 2.33 -10.14
C VAL A 408 0.57 2.92 -11.13
N MET A 409 0.99 3.16 -12.38
CA MET A 409 0.10 3.61 -13.46
C MET A 409 -0.65 2.48 -14.18
N LEU A 410 -0.28 1.21 -13.94
CA LEU A 410 -1.08 0.09 -14.43
C LEU A 410 -2.40 0.10 -13.66
N PRO A 411 -3.56 0.18 -14.36
CA PRO A 411 -4.83 -0.04 -13.70
C PRO A 411 -4.78 -1.41 -13.04
N TYR A 412 -5.30 -1.50 -11.82
CA TYR A 412 -5.54 -2.79 -11.22
C TYR A 412 -6.41 -3.58 -12.18
N ASP A 413 -6.09 -4.85 -12.34
CA ASP A 413 -6.86 -5.75 -13.18
C ASP A 413 -8.23 -5.97 -12.53
N LEU A 414 -9.21 -5.19 -13.00
CA LEU A 414 -10.60 -5.31 -12.58
C LEU A 414 -11.24 -6.59 -13.13
N ASP A 415 -10.59 -7.22 -14.10
CA ASP A 415 -11.01 -8.50 -14.65
C ASP A 415 -10.48 -9.69 -13.83
N ALA A 416 -9.59 -9.41 -12.85
CA ALA A 416 -9.07 -10.46 -11.99
C ALA A 416 -10.16 -11.11 -11.13
N PRO A 417 -10.06 -12.42 -10.85
CA PRO A 417 -11.06 -13.14 -10.07
C PRO A 417 -11.32 -12.55 -8.67
N TYR A 418 -10.34 -11.88 -8.07
CA TYR A 418 -10.48 -11.24 -6.75
C TYR A 418 -11.25 -9.91 -6.78
N ALA A 419 -11.48 -9.32 -7.97
CA ALA A 419 -12.27 -8.10 -8.12
C ALA A 419 -13.78 -8.42 -8.05
N CYS A 420 -14.29 -8.55 -6.85
CA CYS A 420 -15.69 -8.90 -6.60
C CYS A 420 -16.21 -8.32 -5.28
N LEU A 421 -17.52 -8.36 -5.12
CA LEU A 421 -18.19 -8.15 -3.84
C LEU A 421 -18.27 -9.48 -3.10
N SER A 422 -17.79 -9.57 -1.87
CA SER A 422 -17.91 -10.78 -1.05
C SER A 422 -19.04 -10.61 -0.03
N ILE A 423 -20.02 -11.48 -0.12
CA ILE A 423 -21.21 -11.51 0.74
C ILE A 423 -21.16 -12.79 1.57
N LYS A 424 -21.36 -12.69 2.87
CA LYS A 424 -21.44 -13.83 3.79
C LYS A 424 -22.81 -13.86 4.46
N MET A 425 -23.24 -15.04 4.88
CA MET A 425 -24.46 -15.17 5.67
C MET A 425 -24.37 -14.37 6.98
N ASN A 426 -25.50 -13.82 7.41
CA ASN A 426 -25.64 -13.13 8.67
C ASN A 426 -26.15 -14.10 9.74
N GLY A 427 -25.34 -14.39 10.74
CA GLY A 427 -25.68 -15.34 11.82
C GLY A 427 -25.71 -16.78 11.33
N THR A 428 -26.73 -17.54 11.72
CA THR A 428 -26.88 -19.00 11.50
C THR A 428 -27.82 -19.37 10.37
N ALA A 429 -28.53 -18.41 9.79
CA ALA A 429 -29.42 -18.66 8.65
C ALA A 429 -28.67 -18.55 7.33
N GLY A 430 -28.68 -19.60 6.51
CA GLY A 430 -28.14 -19.58 5.17
C GLY A 430 -28.89 -18.60 4.26
N MET A 431 -28.20 -17.99 3.30
CA MET A 431 -28.82 -17.17 2.28
C MET A 431 -29.63 -18.04 1.31
N PRO A 432 -30.86 -17.63 0.93
CA PRO A 432 -31.70 -18.45 0.03
C PRO A 432 -31.00 -18.79 -1.29
N PHE A 433 -31.21 -19.99 -1.81
CA PHE A 433 -30.61 -20.43 -3.09
C PHE A 433 -31.00 -19.55 -4.27
N SER A 434 -32.21 -18.96 -4.25
CA SER A 434 -32.65 -18.02 -5.29
C SER A 434 -31.84 -16.71 -5.33
N LEU A 435 -31.11 -16.36 -4.26
CA LEU A 435 -30.36 -15.13 -4.21
C LEU A 435 -29.25 -15.05 -5.28
N LYS A 436 -28.65 -16.20 -5.62
CA LYS A 436 -27.68 -16.30 -6.73
C LYS A 436 -28.29 -15.81 -8.04
N ASP A 437 -29.46 -16.32 -8.38
CA ASP A 437 -30.15 -16.01 -9.63
C ASP A 437 -30.69 -14.58 -9.62
N ASP A 438 -31.24 -14.12 -8.50
CA ASP A 438 -31.72 -12.75 -8.30
C ASP A 438 -30.58 -11.71 -8.52
N LEU A 439 -29.38 -11.99 -8.01
CA LEU A 439 -28.21 -11.14 -8.20
C LEU A 439 -27.65 -11.23 -9.62
N ALA A 440 -27.63 -12.42 -10.21
CA ALA A 440 -27.15 -12.63 -11.57
C ALA A 440 -28.03 -11.94 -12.62
N ALA A 441 -29.32 -11.77 -12.33
CA ALA A 441 -30.26 -11.06 -13.22
C ALA A 441 -30.07 -9.53 -13.23
N LEU A 442 -29.26 -8.95 -12.33
CA LEU A 442 -29.08 -7.51 -12.26
C LEU A 442 -28.22 -6.99 -13.43
N PRO A 443 -28.64 -5.91 -14.10
CA PRO A 443 -27.83 -5.29 -15.16
C PRO A 443 -26.47 -4.80 -14.62
N GLY A 444 -25.38 -5.26 -15.22
CA GLY A 444 -24.03 -4.91 -14.80
C GLY A 444 -23.38 -5.93 -13.87
N VAL A 445 -24.05 -7.02 -13.52
CA VAL A 445 -23.44 -8.20 -12.90
C VAL A 445 -22.92 -9.11 -14.01
N GLU A 446 -21.67 -9.53 -13.92
CA GLU A 446 -21.00 -10.42 -14.87
C GLU A 446 -21.10 -11.88 -14.43
N GLU A 447 -20.83 -12.16 -13.16
CA GLU A 447 -20.78 -13.49 -12.59
C GLU A 447 -21.21 -13.46 -11.12
N VAL A 448 -21.96 -14.44 -10.67
CA VAL A 448 -22.26 -14.67 -9.26
C VAL A 448 -21.84 -16.08 -8.91
N SER A 449 -20.80 -16.19 -8.09
CA SER A 449 -20.32 -17.45 -7.55
C SER A 449 -20.88 -17.68 -6.16
N ALA A 450 -21.26 -18.92 -5.84
CA ALA A 450 -21.90 -19.25 -4.57
C ALA A 450 -21.28 -20.49 -3.95
N ALA A 451 -21.23 -20.52 -2.62
CA ALA A 451 -20.76 -21.70 -1.89
C ALA A 451 -21.51 -21.87 -0.58
N ILE A 452 -21.52 -23.12 -0.11
CA ILE A 452 -21.95 -23.51 1.22
C ILE A 452 -20.72 -24.07 1.93
N ASP A 453 -20.20 -23.30 2.87
CA ASP A 453 -19.06 -23.68 3.67
C ASP A 453 -19.55 -24.52 4.87
N LEU A 454 -19.04 -25.74 4.97
CA LEU A 454 -19.39 -26.69 5.99
C LEU A 454 -18.19 -26.95 6.94
N THR A 455 -17.31 -25.97 7.07
CA THR A 455 -16.13 -26.02 7.93
C THR A 455 -16.54 -26.33 9.37
N ASP A 456 -15.71 -27.04 10.08
CA ASP A 456 -15.89 -27.46 11.49
C ASP A 456 -16.99 -28.49 11.77
N THR A 457 -17.84 -28.80 10.80
CA THR A 457 -18.95 -29.77 10.96
C THR A 457 -18.53 -31.17 10.56
N TYR A 458 -17.53 -31.29 9.71
CA TYR A 458 -17.15 -32.52 9.04
C TYR A 458 -15.71 -32.91 9.32
N THR A 459 -15.54 -34.21 9.51
CA THR A 459 -14.23 -34.82 9.69
C THR A 459 -13.98 -35.77 8.52
N VAL A 460 -12.84 -35.63 7.89
CA VAL A 460 -12.42 -36.48 6.78
C VAL A 460 -11.38 -37.50 7.28
N THR A 461 -11.56 -38.76 6.91
CA THR A 461 -10.63 -39.83 7.25
C THR A 461 -10.11 -40.46 5.96
N SER A 462 -8.79 -40.63 5.87
CA SER A 462 -8.11 -41.32 4.77
C SER A 462 -6.76 -41.87 5.25
N ASP A 463 -6.38 -43.03 4.76
CA ASP A 463 -5.06 -43.64 5.05
C ASP A 463 -3.91 -42.74 4.55
N LYS A 464 -4.16 -41.95 3.52
CA LYS A 464 -3.17 -40.98 2.97
C LYS A 464 -2.91 -39.80 3.88
N ILE A 465 -3.88 -39.38 4.68
CA ILE A 465 -3.70 -38.31 5.69
C ILE A 465 -2.74 -38.80 6.77
N GLN A 466 -2.85 -40.06 7.21
CA GLN A 466 -1.97 -40.62 8.23
C GLN A 466 -0.50 -40.65 7.80
N SER A 467 -0.24 -40.84 6.50
CA SER A 467 1.12 -40.86 5.95
C SER A 467 1.71 -39.50 5.63
N SER A 468 0.95 -38.42 5.80
CA SER A 468 1.34 -37.07 5.37
C SER A 468 1.23 -36.06 6.49
N HIS A 469 2.34 -35.76 7.16
CA HIS A 469 2.46 -34.60 8.05
C HIS A 469 2.30 -33.28 7.31
N MET A 470 2.47 -33.29 5.99
CA MET A 470 2.46 -32.12 5.13
C MET A 470 1.15 -31.33 5.19
N LEU A 471 -0.01 -32.01 5.15
CA LEU A 471 -1.31 -31.32 5.24
C LEU A 471 -1.48 -30.60 6.58
N ALA A 472 -1.03 -31.20 7.67
CA ALA A 472 -1.08 -30.58 8.98
C ALA A 472 -0.16 -29.35 9.06
N ASP A 473 1.05 -29.45 8.49
CA ASP A 473 2.00 -28.33 8.45
C ASP A 473 1.48 -27.15 7.62
N ILE A 474 0.92 -27.43 6.43
CA ILE A 474 0.32 -26.40 5.56
C ILE A 474 -0.82 -25.69 6.31
N TRP A 475 -1.70 -26.45 6.95
CA TRP A 475 -2.86 -25.90 7.65
C TRP A 475 -2.51 -25.07 8.86
N VAL A 476 -1.50 -25.46 9.61
CA VAL A 476 -1.02 -24.72 10.79
C VAL A 476 -0.43 -23.37 10.42
N LYS A 477 0.29 -23.29 9.30
CA LYS A 477 1.01 -22.08 8.91
C LYS A 477 0.16 -21.05 8.20
N ASP A 478 -0.73 -21.50 7.30
CA ASP A 478 -1.54 -20.58 6.51
C ASP A 478 -2.76 -20.07 7.26
N ASN A 479 -3.16 -20.72 8.37
CA ASN A 479 -4.46 -20.43 8.96
C ASN A 479 -4.42 -19.79 10.33
N GLY A 480 -3.50 -19.32 10.92
CA GLY A 480 -3.58 -18.57 12.19
C GLY A 480 -4.83 -18.74 13.09
N PHE A 481 -5.84 -19.48 12.60
CA PHE A 481 -7.14 -19.74 13.21
C PHE A 481 -7.15 -20.96 14.15
N PHE A 482 -6.21 -21.90 14.01
CA PHE A 482 -6.18 -23.08 14.84
C PHE A 482 -5.44 -22.80 16.15
N THR A 483 -6.20 -22.64 17.20
CA THR A 483 -5.66 -22.43 18.56
C THR A 483 -5.06 -23.69 19.18
N ASP A 484 -5.41 -24.90 18.67
CA ASP A 484 -4.95 -26.18 19.20
C ASP A 484 -4.18 -27.03 18.16
N ILE A 485 -3.01 -26.54 17.78
CA ILE A 485 -2.07 -27.23 16.87
C ILE A 485 -1.76 -28.67 17.31
N PRO A 486 -1.48 -28.96 18.63
CA PRO A 486 -1.23 -30.33 19.07
C PRO A 486 -2.37 -31.29 18.82
N SER A 487 -3.61 -30.85 18.89
CA SER A 487 -4.78 -31.69 18.57
C SER A 487 -4.90 -31.98 17.09
N LEU A 488 -4.63 -30.99 16.24
CA LEU A 488 -4.63 -31.13 14.78
C LEU A 488 -3.60 -32.19 14.34
N LEU A 489 -2.38 -32.10 14.85
CA LEU A 489 -1.32 -33.07 14.53
C LEU A 489 -1.67 -34.49 15.03
N ARG A 490 -2.21 -34.63 16.26
CA ARG A 490 -2.67 -35.93 16.77
C ARG A 490 -3.81 -36.53 15.97
N ASN A 491 -4.68 -35.71 15.42
CA ASN A 491 -5.78 -36.17 14.55
C ASN A 491 -5.23 -36.61 13.18
N ALA A 492 -4.27 -35.88 12.62
CA ALA A 492 -3.60 -36.25 11.37
C ALA A 492 -2.87 -37.60 11.50
N GLU A 493 -2.18 -37.85 12.62
CA GLU A 493 -1.55 -39.15 12.93
C GLU A 493 -2.55 -40.30 12.97
N LYS A 494 -3.80 -40.05 13.31
CA LYS A 494 -4.90 -41.03 13.28
C LYS A 494 -5.57 -41.15 11.89
N GLY A 495 -5.05 -40.45 10.87
CA GLY A 495 -5.64 -40.41 9.55
C GLY A 495 -6.93 -39.58 9.48
N THR A 496 -7.12 -38.67 10.43
CA THR A 496 -8.34 -37.87 10.55
C THR A 496 -7.99 -36.39 10.47
N LEU A 497 -8.69 -35.64 9.63
CA LEU A 497 -8.49 -34.22 9.44
C LEU A 497 -9.84 -33.52 9.45
N ASN A 498 -9.96 -32.46 10.25
CA ASN A 498 -11.06 -31.52 10.13
C ASN A 498 -10.71 -30.61 8.95
N THR A 499 -11.32 -30.87 7.79
CA THR A 499 -11.09 -30.11 6.59
C THR A 499 -12.31 -29.27 6.23
N THR A 500 -12.10 -28.26 5.41
CA THR A 500 -13.21 -27.55 4.79
C THR A 500 -13.89 -28.44 3.76
N VAL A 501 -15.19 -28.62 3.95
CA VAL A 501 -16.08 -29.22 2.94
C VAL A 501 -16.93 -28.09 2.38
N CYS A 502 -16.85 -27.88 1.08
CA CYS A 502 -17.50 -26.77 0.41
C CYS A 502 -18.48 -27.32 -0.63
N ALA A 503 -19.76 -27.06 -0.47
CA ALA A 503 -20.76 -27.46 -1.46
C ALA A 503 -20.91 -26.32 -2.49
N LEU A 504 -20.83 -26.69 -3.77
CA LEU A 504 -20.92 -25.77 -4.89
C LEU A 504 -22.17 -26.01 -5.72
N PRO A 505 -22.73 -24.93 -6.34
CA PRO A 505 -23.78 -25.07 -7.34
C PRO A 505 -23.33 -25.95 -8.52
N GLU A 506 -24.31 -26.53 -9.20
CA GLU A 506 -24.05 -27.48 -10.30
C GLU A 506 -23.19 -26.86 -11.42
N ASP A 507 -23.50 -25.64 -11.84
CA ASP A 507 -22.81 -24.92 -12.89
C ASP A 507 -21.33 -24.66 -12.56
N GLU A 508 -21.04 -24.27 -11.31
CA GLU A 508 -19.68 -24.04 -10.86
C GLU A 508 -18.89 -25.32 -10.68
N LEU A 509 -19.53 -26.32 -10.05
CA LEU A 509 -18.89 -27.59 -9.82
C LEU A 509 -18.55 -28.30 -11.14
N ARG A 510 -19.45 -28.23 -12.14
CA ARG A 510 -19.22 -28.74 -13.51
C ARG A 510 -18.05 -28.05 -14.18
N ARG A 511 -17.98 -26.72 -14.09
CA ARG A 511 -16.88 -25.91 -14.65
C ARG A 511 -15.54 -26.30 -14.02
N ILE A 512 -15.48 -26.33 -12.69
CA ILE A 512 -14.25 -26.66 -11.95
C ILE A 512 -13.80 -28.11 -12.23
N ALA A 513 -14.73 -29.05 -12.32
CA ALA A 513 -14.44 -30.44 -12.63
C ALA A 513 -13.91 -30.61 -14.07
N ALA A 514 -14.53 -29.96 -15.05
CA ALA A 514 -14.07 -29.97 -16.44
C ALA A 514 -12.65 -29.40 -16.58
N ASP A 515 -12.36 -28.26 -15.91
CA ASP A 515 -11.01 -27.64 -15.90
C ASP A 515 -9.98 -28.55 -15.21
N ALA A 516 -10.40 -29.36 -14.24
CA ALA A 516 -9.55 -30.36 -13.60
C ALA A 516 -9.34 -31.63 -14.47
N GLY A 517 -9.96 -31.68 -15.66
CA GLY A 517 -9.81 -32.80 -16.59
C GLY A 517 -10.65 -34.03 -16.22
N VAL A 518 -11.71 -33.87 -15.44
CA VAL A 518 -12.64 -34.92 -15.07
C VAL A 518 -13.55 -35.24 -16.27
N SER A 519 -13.81 -36.52 -16.51
CA SER A 519 -14.66 -36.95 -17.63
C SER A 519 -16.15 -36.60 -17.36
N ASP A 520 -16.95 -36.45 -18.45
CA ASP A 520 -18.37 -36.10 -18.32
C ASP A 520 -19.16 -37.12 -17.51
N GLU A 521 -18.80 -38.41 -17.57
CA GLU A 521 -19.43 -39.46 -16.77
C GLU A 521 -19.14 -39.34 -15.29
N GLU A 522 -17.92 -39.00 -14.94
CA GLU A 522 -17.50 -38.72 -13.55
C GLU A 522 -18.08 -37.42 -13.03
N ILE A 523 -18.27 -36.41 -13.89
CA ILE A 523 -18.97 -35.16 -13.52
C ILE A 523 -20.42 -35.46 -13.14
N GLU A 524 -21.12 -36.33 -13.87
CA GLU A 524 -22.50 -36.72 -13.49
C GLU A 524 -22.52 -37.45 -12.13
N THR A 525 -21.51 -38.31 -11.84
CA THR A 525 -21.44 -38.94 -10.50
C THR A 525 -21.13 -37.93 -9.40
N LEU A 526 -20.36 -36.87 -9.71
CA LEU A 526 -20.08 -35.78 -8.80
C LEU A 526 -21.36 -34.98 -8.50
N LEU A 527 -22.09 -34.61 -9.51
CA LEU A 527 -23.34 -33.83 -9.37
C LEU A 527 -24.46 -34.63 -8.66
N SER A 528 -24.53 -35.96 -8.84
CA SER A 528 -25.47 -36.83 -8.10
C SER A 528 -25.10 -36.94 -6.61
N GLY A 529 -23.90 -36.55 -6.22
CA GLY A 529 -23.42 -36.61 -4.84
C GLY A 529 -22.79 -37.94 -4.46
N ASP A 530 -22.35 -38.73 -5.42
CA ASP A 530 -21.74 -40.05 -5.21
C ASP A 530 -20.22 -40.02 -5.32
N SER A 531 -19.66 -38.84 -5.56
CA SER A 531 -18.20 -38.60 -5.59
C SER A 531 -17.85 -37.17 -5.15
N VAL A 532 -16.55 -36.85 -5.03
CA VAL A 532 -16.05 -35.57 -4.58
C VAL A 532 -14.84 -35.10 -5.42
N LEU A 533 -14.60 -33.79 -5.41
CA LEU A 533 -13.34 -33.19 -5.88
C LEU A 533 -12.51 -32.74 -4.69
N THR A 534 -11.19 -32.64 -4.87
CA THR A 534 -10.30 -32.04 -3.86
C THR A 534 -9.49 -30.91 -4.48
N LEU A 535 -9.16 -29.91 -3.66
CA LEU A 535 -8.31 -28.79 -4.05
C LEU A 535 -6.85 -29.08 -3.65
N TRP A 536 -5.94 -28.73 -4.53
CA TRP A 536 -4.52 -28.67 -4.27
C TRP A 536 -3.94 -27.39 -4.85
N GLY A 537 -3.58 -26.45 -3.97
CA GLY A 537 -2.89 -25.21 -4.34
C GLY A 537 -1.42 -25.47 -4.66
N ASP A 538 -0.70 -24.39 -4.97
CA ASP A 538 0.74 -24.44 -5.21
C ASP A 538 1.48 -24.68 -3.89
N CYS A 539 1.79 -25.92 -3.57
CA CYS A 539 2.49 -26.35 -2.36
C CYS A 539 3.97 -26.58 -2.63
N TYR A 540 4.80 -26.13 -1.70
CA TYR A 540 6.26 -26.22 -1.78
C TYR A 540 6.82 -26.78 -0.47
N TYR A 541 7.87 -27.58 -0.58
CA TYR A 541 8.69 -28.02 0.55
C TYR A 541 10.00 -27.24 0.56
N ASP A 542 10.37 -26.66 1.69
CA ASP A 542 11.65 -25.99 1.91
C ASP A 542 12.60 -26.94 2.65
N PRO A 543 13.62 -27.51 1.99
CA PRO A 543 14.56 -28.42 2.63
C PRO A 543 15.44 -27.76 3.69
N ALA A 544 15.61 -26.44 3.66
CA ALA A 544 16.44 -25.71 4.60
C ALA A 544 15.73 -25.47 5.95
N ALA A 545 14.42 -25.26 5.89
CA ALA A 545 13.58 -25.09 7.07
C ALA A 545 12.93 -26.40 7.53
N ASP A 546 12.95 -27.45 6.68
CA ASP A 546 12.17 -28.70 6.86
C ASP A 546 10.68 -28.43 7.02
N GLU A 547 10.14 -27.54 6.15
CA GLU A 547 8.79 -27.01 6.28
C GLU A 547 8.06 -26.99 4.94
N TYR A 548 6.72 -27.12 5.00
CA TYR A 548 5.82 -27.01 3.85
C TYR A 548 5.10 -25.66 3.84
N TYR A 549 4.95 -25.09 2.65
CA TYR A 549 4.25 -23.82 2.43
C TYR A 549 3.25 -23.96 1.29
N GLN A 550 2.12 -23.27 1.39
CA GLN A 550 1.17 -23.10 0.29
C GLN A 550 1.28 -21.68 -0.26
N ASN A 551 1.24 -21.54 -1.59
CA ASN A 551 1.30 -20.26 -2.31
C ASN A 551 2.55 -19.40 -2.03
N THR A 552 3.54 -19.94 -1.32
CA THR A 552 4.79 -19.25 -0.99
C THR A 552 5.97 -20.08 -1.46
N GLN A 553 6.66 -19.62 -2.51
CA GLN A 553 7.88 -20.25 -3.00
C GLN A 553 9.10 -19.59 -2.37
N THR A 554 9.86 -20.33 -1.57
CA THR A 554 11.16 -19.90 -1.03
C THR A 554 12.30 -20.33 -1.94
N GLU A 555 13.48 -19.70 -1.77
CA GLU A 555 14.66 -20.06 -2.59
C GLU A 555 15.11 -21.48 -2.26
N GLY A 556 15.14 -22.34 -3.26
CA GLY A 556 15.51 -23.77 -3.10
C GLY A 556 14.33 -24.68 -2.74
N SER A 557 13.11 -24.16 -2.60
CA SER A 557 11.93 -24.96 -2.35
C SER A 557 11.56 -25.84 -3.55
N ILE A 558 11.01 -27.03 -3.24
CA ILE A 558 10.65 -28.06 -4.21
C ILE A 558 9.12 -28.10 -4.31
N PRO A 559 8.52 -28.08 -5.51
CA PRO A 559 7.09 -28.28 -5.68
C PRO A 559 6.65 -29.65 -5.13
N VAL A 560 5.51 -29.68 -4.47
CA VAL A 560 4.97 -30.90 -3.84
C VAL A 560 3.73 -31.37 -4.60
N GLU A 561 3.71 -32.66 -4.92
CA GLU A 561 2.58 -33.29 -5.59
C GLU A 561 1.38 -33.47 -4.63
N PRO A 562 0.14 -33.48 -5.15
CA PRO A 562 -1.06 -33.68 -4.38
C PRO A 562 -1.01 -34.97 -3.53
N VAL A 563 -1.48 -34.87 -2.29
CA VAL A 563 -1.64 -36.04 -1.41
C VAL A 563 -2.74 -36.95 -1.94
N PHE A 564 -3.81 -36.37 -2.43
CA PHE A 564 -4.96 -37.10 -3.00
C PHE A 564 -4.84 -37.18 -4.52
N ALA A 565 -5.30 -38.29 -5.05
CA ALA A 565 -5.38 -38.56 -6.50
C ALA A 565 -6.79 -39.03 -6.89
N ALA A 566 -7.14 -38.90 -8.15
CA ALA A 566 -8.38 -39.49 -8.70
C ALA A 566 -8.39 -41.00 -8.44
N GLY A 567 -9.52 -41.53 -8.00
CA GLY A 567 -9.72 -42.92 -7.60
C GLY A 567 -9.52 -43.21 -6.11
N ASP A 568 -8.92 -42.29 -5.35
CA ASP A 568 -8.80 -42.41 -3.89
C ASP A 568 -10.17 -42.33 -3.22
N LYS A 569 -10.31 -42.97 -2.07
CA LYS A 569 -11.55 -42.93 -1.29
C LYS A 569 -11.39 -42.14 -0.03
N LEU A 570 -12.33 -41.24 0.19
CA LEU A 570 -12.46 -40.47 1.41
C LEU A 570 -13.67 -40.92 2.23
N SER A 571 -13.51 -40.96 3.54
CA SER A 571 -14.61 -41.15 4.48
C SER A 571 -14.94 -39.80 5.11
N ILE A 572 -16.07 -39.22 4.78
CA ILE A 572 -16.56 -37.96 5.35
C ILE A 572 -17.48 -38.31 6.51
N GLN A 573 -17.15 -37.90 7.71
CA GLN A 573 -17.94 -38.07 8.92
C GLN A 573 -18.54 -36.72 9.30
N TYR A 574 -19.86 -36.76 9.62
CA TYR A 574 -20.57 -35.58 10.09
C TYR A 574 -21.47 -35.93 11.27
N ARG A 575 -21.67 -34.96 12.16
CA ARG A 575 -22.38 -35.16 13.43
C ARG A 575 -23.69 -34.37 13.42
N ARG A 576 -24.78 -35.02 13.83
CA ARG A 576 -26.07 -34.38 14.09
C ARG A 576 -26.29 -34.26 15.59
N TYR A 577 -26.67 -33.08 16.05
CA TYR A 577 -27.21 -32.89 17.38
C TYR A 577 -28.57 -33.60 17.48
N THR A 578 -28.74 -34.46 18.45
CA THR A 578 -29.96 -35.24 18.65
C THR A 578 -30.70 -34.89 19.92
N GLY A 579 -30.16 -34.04 20.78
CA GLY A 579 -30.74 -33.61 22.04
C GLY A 579 -29.74 -33.57 23.18
N GLN A 580 -30.24 -33.51 24.43
CA GLN A 580 -29.40 -33.60 25.62
C GLN A 580 -29.70 -34.92 26.35
N ASP A 581 -28.69 -35.46 27.02
CA ASP A 581 -28.85 -36.61 27.89
C ASP A 581 -29.45 -36.21 29.27
N GLU A 582 -29.73 -37.15 30.11
CA GLU A 582 -30.30 -36.94 31.46
C GLU A 582 -29.40 -36.04 32.35
N ALA A 583 -28.12 -35.90 32.03
CA ALA A 583 -27.16 -35.05 32.71
C ALA A 583 -27.01 -33.68 32.07
N GLY A 584 -27.74 -33.37 30.98
CA GLY A 584 -27.70 -32.09 30.26
C GLY A 584 -26.57 -32.00 29.24
N ASN A 585 -25.85 -33.10 28.96
CA ASN A 585 -24.80 -33.10 27.93
C ASN A 585 -25.41 -33.25 26.55
N GLU A 586 -24.83 -32.57 25.57
CA GLU A 586 -25.24 -32.66 24.19
C GLU A 586 -24.94 -34.04 23.60
N VAL A 587 -25.95 -34.63 22.98
CA VAL A 587 -25.88 -35.96 22.33
C VAL A 587 -25.83 -35.77 20.84
N TYR A 588 -24.80 -36.38 20.22
CA TYR A 588 -24.59 -36.32 18.77
C TYR A 588 -24.65 -37.71 18.16
N ARG A 589 -25.29 -37.84 17.02
CA ARG A 589 -25.25 -39.03 16.17
C ARG A 589 -24.26 -38.77 15.01
N THR A 590 -23.33 -39.72 14.82
CA THR A 590 -22.34 -39.65 13.75
C THR A 590 -22.83 -40.44 12.53
N TYR A 591 -22.74 -39.84 11.36
CA TYR A 591 -22.98 -40.41 10.04
C TYR A 591 -21.65 -40.44 9.28
N THR A 592 -21.52 -41.42 8.37
CA THR A 592 -20.31 -41.60 7.58
C THR A 592 -20.68 -41.84 6.12
N ALA A 593 -20.12 -41.11 5.18
CA ALA A 593 -20.18 -41.33 3.77
C ALA A 593 -18.80 -41.69 3.21
N GLN A 594 -18.72 -42.77 2.44
CA GLN A 594 -17.48 -43.13 1.73
C GLN A 594 -17.62 -42.73 0.27
N LEU A 595 -16.78 -41.82 -0.21
CA LEU A 595 -16.87 -41.19 -1.52
C LEU A 595 -15.55 -41.29 -2.27
N PRO A 596 -15.55 -41.65 -3.55
CA PRO A 596 -14.34 -41.59 -4.39
C PRO A 596 -14.03 -40.14 -4.78
N ILE A 597 -12.76 -39.84 -4.91
CA ILE A 597 -12.25 -38.58 -5.49
C ILE A 597 -12.21 -38.78 -6.99
N VAL A 598 -12.92 -37.93 -7.74
CA VAL A 598 -12.93 -38.02 -9.24
C VAL A 598 -11.88 -37.11 -9.85
N GLY A 599 -11.36 -36.12 -9.13
CA GLY A 599 -10.34 -35.23 -9.63
C GLY A 599 -9.70 -34.34 -8.58
N VAL A 600 -8.58 -33.70 -8.96
CA VAL A 600 -7.83 -32.77 -8.14
C VAL A 600 -7.73 -31.44 -8.85
N VAL A 601 -8.27 -30.38 -8.25
CA VAL A 601 -8.17 -29.00 -8.73
C VAL A 601 -6.81 -28.45 -8.35
N LYS A 602 -5.94 -28.14 -9.30
CA LYS A 602 -4.54 -27.74 -9.04
C LYS A 602 -4.32 -26.25 -8.77
N SER A 603 -5.28 -25.38 -9.00
CA SER A 603 -5.13 -23.94 -8.72
C SER A 603 -6.45 -23.34 -8.31
N ALA A 604 -6.46 -22.66 -7.18
CA ALA A 604 -7.60 -21.90 -6.69
C ALA A 604 -7.70 -20.49 -7.31
N ASN A 605 -6.61 -19.98 -7.88
CA ASN A 605 -6.50 -18.56 -8.26
C ASN A 605 -7.30 -18.17 -9.52
N ASN A 606 -7.81 -19.16 -10.26
CA ASN A 606 -8.56 -18.94 -11.50
C ASN A 606 -10.07 -18.74 -11.28
N TYR A 607 -10.55 -18.89 -10.04
CA TYR A 607 -11.97 -18.84 -9.72
C TYR A 607 -12.27 -17.75 -8.72
N THR A 608 -13.25 -16.91 -9.03
CA THR A 608 -13.67 -15.79 -8.17
C THR A 608 -14.03 -16.25 -6.75
N LEU A 609 -14.69 -17.39 -6.63
CA LEU A 609 -15.07 -17.96 -5.34
C LEU A 609 -13.84 -18.33 -4.50
N LEU A 610 -12.85 -18.99 -5.14
CA LEU A 610 -11.72 -19.60 -4.43
C LEU A 610 -10.63 -18.59 -4.04
N THR A 611 -10.63 -17.39 -4.66
CA THR A 611 -9.62 -16.37 -4.37
C THR A 611 -9.99 -15.46 -3.22
N THR A 612 -11.26 -15.34 -2.87
CA THR A 612 -11.75 -14.41 -1.85
C THR A 612 -12.02 -15.08 -0.50
N ASP A 613 -12.14 -16.40 -0.49
CA ASP A 613 -12.38 -17.14 0.76
C ASP A 613 -11.06 -17.62 1.39
N ARG A 614 -10.78 -17.12 2.60
CA ARG A 614 -9.58 -17.51 3.37
C ARG A 614 -9.63 -18.93 3.92
N LEU A 615 -10.78 -19.61 3.79
CA LEU A 615 -10.99 -20.96 4.30
C LEU A 615 -10.69 -22.06 3.27
N ILE A 616 -10.27 -21.68 2.06
CA ILE A 616 -9.99 -22.62 0.97
C ILE A 616 -8.48 -22.86 0.85
N PHE A 617 -8.06 -24.05 1.22
CA PHE A 617 -6.65 -24.49 1.18
C PHE A 617 -6.52 -25.89 0.62
N SER A 618 -5.28 -26.32 0.39
CA SER A 618 -4.97 -27.67 -0.06
C SER A 618 -5.59 -28.71 0.88
N GLY A 619 -6.35 -29.63 0.27
CA GLY A 619 -7.13 -30.60 1.01
C GLY A 619 -8.61 -30.21 1.23
N THR A 620 -9.04 -29.00 0.80
CA THR A 620 -10.46 -28.66 0.72
C THR A 620 -11.20 -29.63 -0.19
N ILE A 621 -12.41 -30.04 0.22
CA ILE A 621 -13.23 -31.00 -0.51
C ILE A 621 -14.44 -30.28 -1.09
N PHE A 622 -14.62 -30.39 -2.40
CA PHE A 622 -15.79 -29.88 -3.09
C PHE A 622 -16.83 -30.98 -3.28
N VAL A 623 -18.06 -30.68 -2.90
CA VAL A 623 -19.20 -31.55 -3.01
C VAL A 623 -20.32 -30.86 -3.80
N SER A 624 -21.25 -31.65 -4.34
CA SER A 624 -22.45 -31.11 -4.98
C SER A 624 -23.47 -30.63 -3.96
N THR A 625 -24.35 -29.72 -4.37
CA THR A 625 -25.53 -29.36 -3.60
C THR A 625 -26.44 -30.54 -3.33
N ALA A 626 -26.50 -31.54 -4.24
CA ALA A 626 -27.26 -32.78 -4.02
C ALA A 626 -26.73 -33.59 -2.83
N LEU A 627 -25.39 -33.70 -2.69
CA LEU A 627 -24.78 -34.33 -1.52
C LEU A 627 -25.02 -33.51 -0.26
N TYR A 628 -24.91 -32.19 -0.35
CA TYR A 628 -25.20 -31.29 0.76
C TYR A 628 -26.64 -31.45 1.26
N HIS A 629 -27.64 -31.51 0.40
CA HIS A 629 -29.04 -31.74 0.79
C HIS A 629 -29.19 -33.08 1.50
N LYS A 630 -28.62 -34.16 0.97
CA LYS A 630 -28.65 -35.48 1.65
C LYS A 630 -28.01 -35.42 3.05
N MET A 631 -26.91 -34.68 3.20
CA MET A 631 -26.23 -34.52 4.47
C MET A 631 -27.05 -33.65 5.43
N PHE A 632 -27.60 -32.54 4.95
CA PHE A 632 -28.40 -31.63 5.75
C PHE A 632 -29.70 -32.29 6.26
N GLU A 633 -30.42 -33.00 5.39
CA GLU A 633 -31.62 -33.78 5.76
C GLU A 633 -31.30 -34.83 6.83
N SER A 634 -30.15 -35.49 6.74
CA SER A 634 -29.81 -36.60 7.65
C SER A 634 -29.21 -36.11 8.97
N ALA A 635 -28.48 -35.00 8.99
CA ALA A 635 -27.73 -34.56 10.16
C ALA A 635 -28.05 -33.15 10.65
N GLY A 636 -28.58 -32.28 9.75
CA GLY A 636 -28.63 -30.84 10.01
C GLY A 636 -27.23 -30.21 9.94
N SER A 637 -27.14 -28.93 10.09
CA SER A 637 -25.86 -28.23 10.20
C SER A 637 -25.71 -27.71 11.65
N TYR A 638 -24.52 -27.86 12.20
CA TYR A 638 -24.22 -27.32 13.54
C TYR A 638 -24.24 -25.79 13.54
N PHE A 639 -23.85 -25.16 12.40
CA PHE A 639 -23.75 -23.70 12.25
C PHE A 639 -24.87 -23.09 11.40
N MET A 640 -25.65 -23.89 10.71
CA MET A 640 -26.77 -23.41 9.91
C MET A 640 -28.08 -23.98 10.41
N GLU A 641 -28.93 -23.14 10.94
CA GLU A 641 -30.28 -23.50 11.36
C GLU A 641 -31.23 -23.61 10.17
N LYS A 642 -30.97 -22.80 9.10
CA LYS A 642 -31.70 -22.81 7.87
C LYS A 642 -30.76 -23.04 6.69
N GLU A 643 -31.15 -23.96 5.82
CA GLU A 643 -30.42 -24.29 4.61
C GLU A 643 -30.29 -23.11 3.64
N GLY A 644 -29.11 -22.95 3.06
CA GLY A 644 -28.82 -21.87 2.13
C GLY A 644 -27.32 -21.67 1.86
N TYR A 645 -26.98 -20.71 1.03
CA TYR A 645 -25.58 -20.35 0.81
C TYR A 645 -24.95 -19.68 2.03
N SER A 646 -23.71 -20.02 2.31
CA SER A 646 -22.91 -19.35 3.34
C SER A 646 -22.14 -18.17 2.78
N SER A 647 -21.78 -18.22 1.49
CA SER A 647 -21.01 -17.17 0.81
C SER A 647 -21.43 -16.99 -0.64
N LEU A 648 -21.38 -15.74 -1.10
CA LEU A 648 -21.60 -15.34 -2.48
C LEU A 648 -20.51 -14.34 -2.87
N ASN A 649 -19.96 -14.49 -4.06
CA ASN A 649 -19.03 -13.51 -4.64
C ASN A 649 -19.63 -13.00 -5.95
N VAL A 650 -19.79 -11.68 -6.06
CA VAL A 650 -20.42 -11.01 -7.19
C VAL A 650 -19.40 -10.23 -7.98
N LYS A 651 -19.15 -10.63 -9.22
CA LYS A 651 -18.29 -9.93 -10.15
C LYS A 651 -19.11 -8.97 -11.01
N LEU A 652 -18.65 -7.74 -11.16
CA LEU A 652 -19.33 -6.69 -11.92
C LEU A 652 -18.66 -6.47 -13.26
N SER A 653 -19.47 -6.27 -14.30
CA SER A 653 -18.97 -5.87 -15.62
C SER A 653 -18.50 -4.40 -15.59
N ALA A 654 -17.32 -4.15 -16.17
CA ALA A 654 -16.76 -2.85 -16.50
C ALA A 654 -17.01 -1.72 -15.49
N GLY A 655 -16.20 -1.71 -14.44
CA GLY A 655 -16.04 -0.52 -13.60
C GLY A 655 -17.22 -0.28 -12.66
N SER A 656 -16.96 -0.48 -11.42
CA SER A 656 -17.87 -0.39 -10.29
C SER A 656 -18.84 0.80 -10.34
N ASN A 657 -20.06 0.56 -10.73
CA ASN A 657 -21.13 1.51 -10.45
C ASN A 657 -21.47 1.43 -8.95
N PHE A 658 -21.17 2.48 -8.21
CA PHE A 658 -21.41 2.53 -6.77
C PHE A 658 -22.88 2.26 -6.41
N SER A 659 -23.85 2.73 -7.22
CA SER A 659 -25.26 2.48 -7.01
C SER A 659 -25.62 1.00 -7.15
N LEU A 660 -25.02 0.28 -8.12
CA LEU A 660 -25.23 -1.16 -8.30
C LEU A 660 -24.66 -1.96 -7.13
N ARG A 661 -23.47 -1.61 -6.65
CA ARG A 661 -22.85 -2.26 -5.48
C ARG A 661 -23.73 -2.13 -4.24
N ARG A 662 -24.36 -0.97 -4.06
CA ARG A 662 -25.31 -0.72 -2.97
C ARG A 662 -26.58 -1.51 -3.11
N SER A 663 -27.13 -1.57 -4.31
CA SER A 663 -28.33 -2.38 -4.57
C SER A 663 -28.07 -3.85 -4.27
N ILE A 664 -26.91 -4.38 -4.67
CA ILE A 664 -26.50 -5.75 -4.35
C ILE A 664 -26.39 -5.96 -2.83
N SER A 665 -25.73 -5.03 -2.12
CA SER A 665 -25.63 -5.09 -0.66
C SER A 665 -27.01 -5.06 0.01
N SER A 666 -27.91 -4.20 -0.44
CA SER A 666 -29.28 -4.09 0.06
C SER A 666 -30.07 -5.39 -0.19
N ILE A 667 -30.01 -5.95 -1.40
CA ILE A 667 -30.69 -7.21 -1.73
C ILE A 667 -30.14 -8.35 -0.85
N ALA A 668 -28.82 -8.41 -0.70
CA ALA A 668 -28.19 -9.44 0.14
C ALA A 668 -28.62 -9.33 1.60
N THR A 669 -28.69 -8.10 2.14
CA THR A 669 -29.10 -7.86 3.53
C THR A 669 -30.54 -8.31 3.77
N ARG A 670 -31.45 -8.09 2.82
CA ARG A 670 -32.84 -8.59 2.90
C ARG A 670 -32.93 -10.12 2.90
N ARG A 671 -31.92 -10.81 2.44
CA ARG A 671 -31.84 -12.26 2.26
C ARG A 671 -30.81 -12.91 3.17
N ASN A 672 -30.64 -12.39 4.38
CA ASN A 672 -29.70 -12.89 5.40
C ASN A 672 -28.21 -12.84 4.99
N GLY A 673 -27.85 -11.96 4.04
CA GLY A 673 -26.47 -11.73 3.65
C GLY A 673 -25.90 -10.45 4.26
N ILE A 674 -24.60 -10.43 4.49
CA ILE A 674 -23.86 -9.21 4.85
C ILE A 674 -22.74 -9.03 3.84
N LEU A 675 -22.58 -7.82 3.31
CA LEU A 675 -21.41 -7.45 2.51
C LEU A 675 -20.17 -7.48 3.40
N ARG A 676 -19.36 -8.53 3.23
CA ARG A 676 -18.14 -8.73 4.03
C ARG A 676 -16.97 -7.89 3.51
N ALA A 677 -16.85 -7.79 2.20
CA ALA A 677 -15.80 -7.01 1.55
C ALA A 677 -16.31 -6.46 0.21
N ASP A 678 -16.02 -5.19 -0.02
CA ASP A 678 -16.11 -4.56 -1.33
C ASP A 678 -14.69 -4.43 -1.89
N ASN A 679 -14.26 -5.45 -2.65
CA ASN A 679 -12.91 -5.47 -3.20
C ASN A 679 -12.70 -4.39 -4.27
N TYR A 680 -13.76 -3.91 -4.93
CA TYR A 680 -13.69 -2.77 -5.86
C TYR A 680 -13.30 -1.49 -5.13
N ASP A 681 -13.83 -1.29 -3.92
CA ASP A 681 -13.51 -0.12 -3.10
C ASP A 681 -12.08 -0.22 -2.57
N LEU A 682 -11.66 -1.39 -2.09
CA LEU A 682 -10.28 -1.66 -1.69
C LEU A 682 -9.29 -1.47 -2.85
N ILE A 683 -9.63 -1.92 -4.06
CA ILE A 683 -8.83 -1.73 -5.27
C ILE A 683 -8.77 -0.25 -5.62
N SER A 684 -9.90 0.47 -5.58
CA SER A 684 -9.96 1.91 -5.86
C SER A 684 -9.13 2.72 -4.87
N GLN A 685 -9.22 2.42 -3.59
CA GLN A 685 -8.40 3.05 -2.55
C GLN A 685 -6.92 2.75 -2.77
N SER A 686 -6.54 1.50 -2.99
CA SER A 686 -5.16 1.10 -3.27
C SER A 686 -4.62 1.77 -4.53
N TYR A 687 -5.46 1.94 -5.58
CA TYR A 687 -5.10 2.67 -6.79
C TYR A 687 -4.86 4.15 -6.51
N THR A 688 -5.72 4.79 -5.72
CA THR A 688 -5.59 6.20 -5.34
C THR A 688 -4.32 6.42 -4.51
N GLU A 689 -4.07 5.60 -3.51
CA GLU A 689 -2.86 5.61 -2.69
C GLU A 689 -1.61 5.35 -3.52
N GLY A 690 -1.67 4.34 -4.38
CA GLY A 690 -0.62 3.99 -5.30
C GLY A 690 -0.31 5.12 -6.27
N THR A 691 -1.32 5.78 -6.84
CA THR A 691 -1.16 6.91 -7.77
C THR A 691 -0.55 8.12 -7.09
N GLN A 692 -0.98 8.44 -5.87
CA GLN A 692 -0.37 9.52 -5.07
C GLN A 692 1.10 9.22 -4.75
N SER A 693 1.41 7.99 -4.35
CA SER A 693 2.78 7.55 -4.10
C SER A 693 3.65 7.60 -5.35
N ALA A 694 3.12 7.18 -6.52
CA ALA A 694 3.84 7.25 -7.78
C ALA A 694 4.04 8.68 -8.26
N PHE A 695 3.06 9.55 -8.08
CA PHE A 695 3.19 10.96 -8.39
C PHE A 695 4.31 11.59 -7.56
N LEU A 696 4.35 11.31 -6.26
CA LEU A 696 5.44 11.71 -5.38
C LEU A 696 6.78 11.18 -5.90
N VAL A 697 6.89 9.87 -6.09
CA VAL A 697 8.13 9.23 -6.59
C VAL A 697 8.51 9.76 -7.96
N GLY A 698 7.54 10.01 -8.86
CA GLY A 698 7.76 10.59 -10.18
C GLY A 698 8.32 12.02 -10.12
N ILE A 699 7.74 12.88 -9.31
CA ILE A 699 8.28 14.25 -9.07
C ILE A 699 9.69 14.16 -8.51
N LEU A 700 9.90 13.32 -7.52
CA LEU A 700 11.20 13.12 -6.88
C LEU A 700 12.24 12.60 -7.87
N ALA A 701 11.85 11.72 -8.78
CA ALA A 701 12.70 11.20 -9.84
C ALA A 701 13.10 12.27 -10.85
N VAL A 702 12.11 12.99 -11.36
CA VAL A 702 12.36 14.10 -12.31
C VAL A 702 13.33 15.10 -11.68
N PHE A 703 13.11 15.44 -10.43
CA PHE A 703 13.96 16.36 -9.71
C PHE A 703 15.37 15.79 -9.48
N GLY A 704 15.49 14.52 -9.07
CA GLY A 704 16.76 13.83 -8.92
C GLY A 704 17.56 13.77 -10.23
N VAL A 705 16.88 13.52 -11.34
CA VAL A 705 17.47 13.54 -12.69
C VAL A 705 17.92 14.95 -13.05
N LEU A 706 17.10 15.98 -12.83
CA LEU A 706 17.47 17.38 -13.11
C LEU A 706 18.67 17.82 -12.28
N LEU A 707 18.69 17.47 -10.99
CA LEU A 707 19.81 17.74 -10.11
C LEU A 707 21.08 17.04 -10.57
N GLY A 708 20.99 15.78 -10.91
CA GLY A 708 22.11 15.01 -11.42
C GLY A 708 22.63 15.54 -12.76
N CYS A 709 21.72 15.95 -13.64
CA CYS A 709 22.08 16.63 -14.89
C CYS A 709 22.79 17.96 -14.65
N ALA A 710 22.32 18.77 -13.68
CA ALA A 710 23.00 19.99 -13.28
C ALA A 710 24.40 19.70 -12.74
N LEU A 711 24.54 18.68 -11.89
CA LEU A 711 25.84 18.22 -11.39
C LEU A 711 26.80 17.78 -12.51
N LEU A 712 26.31 17.03 -13.50
CA LEU A 712 27.12 16.64 -14.67
C LEU A 712 27.62 17.87 -15.43
N VAL A 713 26.76 18.88 -15.65
CA VAL A 713 27.17 20.15 -16.27
C VAL A 713 28.25 20.84 -15.45
N VAL A 714 28.05 20.95 -14.14
CA VAL A 714 29.03 21.59 -13.22
C VAL A 714 30.37 20.88 -13.25
N LEU A 715 30.35 19.53 -13.16
CA LEU A 715 31.58 18.73 -13.19
C LEU A 715 32.34 18.92 -14.52
N ASN A 716 31.62 18.92 -15.64
CA ASN A 716 32.23 19.10 -16.94
C ASN A 716 32.78 20.52 -17.16
N LEU A 717 32.03 21.55 -16.73
CA LEU A 717 32.50 22.95 -16.74
C LEU A 717 33.75 23.12 -15.89
N SER A 718 33.80 22.55 -14.71
CA SER A 718 34.96 22.61 -13.81
C SER A 718 36.16 21.86 -14.36
N ALA A 719 35.95 20.69 -14.95
CA ALA A 719 37.00 19.91 -15.62
C ALA A 719 37.58 20.69 -16.80
N TYR A 720 36.72 21.36 -17.57
CA TYR A 720 37.11 22.23 -18.66
C TYR A 720 37.96 23.43 -18.17
N GLU A 721 37.53 24.13 -17.13
CA GLU A 721 38.24 25.29 -16.59
C GLU A 721 39.67 24.95 -16.12
N VAL A 722 39.86 23.75 -15.51
CA VAL A 722 41.19 23.26 -15.12
C VAL A 722 42.10 23.03 -16.33
N GLN A 723 41.50 22.65 -17.47
CA GLN A 723 42.26 22.29 -18.67
C GLN A 723 42.33 23.43 -19.71
N GLN A 724 41.69 24.58 -19.48
CA GLN A 724 41.55 25.66 -20.43
C GLN A 724 42.91 26.19 -20.92
N GLN A 725 43.91 26.36 -20.05
CA GLN A 725 45.23 26.77 -20.41
C GLN A 725 45.93 25.76 -21.33
N ARG A 726 45.78 24.48 -21.06
CA ARG A 726 46.37 23.39 -21.84
C ARG A 726 45.70 23.26 -23.21
N LEU A 727 44.38 23.42 -23.26
CA LEU A 727 43.62 23.45 -24.52
C LEU A 727 44.00 24.63 -25.37
N SER A 728 44.21 25.79 -24.76
CA SER A 728 44.73 26.98 -25.44
C SER A 728 46.11 26.73 -26.07
N LEU A 729 47.00 26.14 -25.30
CA LEU A 729 48.36 25.83 -25.78
C LEU A 729 48.34 24.79 -26.91
N LEU A 730 47.50 23.78 -26.86
CA LEU A 730 47.36 22.81 -27.94
C LEU A 730 46.84 23.44 -29.24
N LEU A 731 45.90 24.39 -29.12
CA LEU A 731 45.39 25.13 -30.30
C LEU A 731 46.45 26.05 -30.89
N THR A 732 47.26 26.74 -30.06
CA THR A 732 48.38 27.55 -30.54
C THR A 732 49.52 26.70 -31.16
N LEU A 733 49.66 25.46 -30.74
CA LEU A 733 50.58 24.49 -31.35
C LEU A 733 50.04 23.88 -32.67
N GLY A 734 48.90 24.34 -33.20
CA GLY A 734 48.35 23.93 -34.47
C GLY A 734 47.52 22.66 -34.47
N VAL A 735 47.08 22.19 -33.31
CA VAL A 735 46.15 21.07 -33.21
C VAL A 735 44.77 21.51 -33.76
N SER A 736 44.28 20.86 -34.79
CA SER A 736 43.00 21.27 -35.36
C SER A 736 41.85 21.10 -34.35
N PRO A 737 40.89 22.05 -34.31
CA PRO A 737 39.74 22.01 -33.41
C PRO A 737 38.92 20.73 -33.48
N LYS A 738 38.71 20.21 -34.68
CA LYS A 738 38.02 18.93 -34.93
C LYS A 738 38.72 17.73 -34.28
N LYS A 739 40.06 17.62 -34.40
CA LYS A 739 40.84 16.55 -33.75
C LYS A 739 40.77 16.63 -32.24
N LEU A 740 40.72 17.85 -31.67
CA LEU A 740 40.63 18.05 -30.22
C LEU A 740 39.29 17.54 -29.71
N VAL A 741 38.16 17.96 -30.29
CA VAL A 741 36.81 17.51 -29.90
C VAL A 741 36.69 15.98 -30.07
N LEU A 742 37.17 15.44 -31.20
CA LEU A 742 37.09 14.01 -31.47
C LEU A 742 37.90 13.18 -30.47
N SER A 743 39.03 13.70 -29.98
CA SER A 743 39.85 13.00 -28.98
C SER A 743 39.17 12.93 -27.62
N TYR A 744 38.43 14.02 -27.25
CA TYR A 744 37.58 14.01 -26.04
C TYR A 744 36.38 13.08 -26.18
N ALA A 745 35.71 13.13 -27.33
CA ALA A 745 34.59 12.23 -27.58
C ALA A 745 35.01 10.75 -27.55
N LYS A 746 36.13 10.40 -28.17
CA LYS A 746 36.71 9.03 -28.17
C LYS A 746 37.06 8.54 -26.73
N LEU A 747 37.42 9.43 -25.84
CA LEU A 747 37.69 9.07 -24.44
C LEU A 747 36.42 8.87 -23.62
N LEU A 748 35.44 9.76 -23.80
CA LEU A 748 34.20 9.80 -23.02
C LEU A 748 33.16 8.77 -23.49
N LEU A 749 33.01 8.58 -24.78
CA LEU A 749 31.96 7.73 -25.33
C LEU A 749 32.00 6.29 -24.80
N PRO A 750 33.14 5.58 -24.75
CA PRO A 750 33.20 4.23 -24.18
C PRO A 750 32.84 4.20 -22.70
N VAL A 751 33.18 5.26 -21.95
CA VAL A 751 32.86 5.37 -20.51
C VAL A 751 31.36 5.57 -20.34
N ILE A 752 30.75 6.50 -21.08
CA ILE A 752 29.32 6.78 -21.02
C ILE A 752 28.49 5.56 -21.44
N VAL A 753 28.86 4.92 -22.56
CA VAL A 753 28.17 3.72 -23.04
C VAL A 753 28.35 2.56 -22.06
N GLY A 754 29.58 2.33 -21.58
CA GLY A 754 29.84 1.26 -20.61
C GLY A 754 29.06 1.46 -19.29
N THR A 755 29.03 2.68 -18.78
CA THR A 755 28.25 3.03 -17.57
C THR A 755 26.74 2.83 -17.80
N THR A 756 26.23 3.28 -18.93
CA THR A 756 24.81 3.12 -19.27
C THR A 756 24.43 1.66 -19.40
N LEU A 757 25.23 0.85 -20.08
CA LEU A 757 25.00 -0.59 -20.21
C LEU A 757 25.04 -1.28 -18.84
N LEU A 758 26.03 -0.97 -18.01
CA LEU A 758 26.17 -1.56 -16.68
C LEU A 758 24.93 -1.27 -15.82
N VAL A 759 24.49 -0.02 -15.77
CA VAL A 759 23.30 0.37 -14.96
C VAL A 759 22.05 -0.34 -15.49
N ASN A 760 21.86 -0.39 -16.81
CA ASN A 760 20.70 -1.08 -17.41
C ASN A 760 20.73 -2.59 -17.11
N ILE A 761 21.89 -3.23 -17.17
CA ILE A 761 22.03 -4.66 -16.83
C ILE A 761 21.73 -4.88 -15.33
N VAL A 762 22.26 -4.03 -14.45
CA VAL A 762 22.03 -4.14 -13.01
C VAL A 762 20.54 -3.97 -12.68
N VAL A 763 19.88 -2.93 -13.21
CA VAL A 763 18.45 -2.71 -12.96
C VAL A 763 17.61 -3.84 -13.56
N TYR A 764 17.94 -4.30 -14.78
CA TYR A 764 17.23 -5.42 -15.39
C TYR A 764 17.39 -6.72 -14.60
N ALA A 765 18.60 -7.04 -14.17
CA ALA A 765 18.88 -8.21 -13.35
C ALA A 765 18.13 -8.13 -12.00
N ALA A 766 18.12 -6.94 -11.41
CA ALA A 766 17.43 -6.66 -10.19
C ALA A 766 15.90 -6.89 -10.32
N VAL A 767 15.29 -6.34 -11.38
CA VAL A 767 13.85 -6.46 -11.64
C VAL A 767 13.47 -7.86 -12.11
N SER A 768 14.38 -8.60 -12.75
CA SER A 768 14.14 -9.97 -13.23
C SER A 768 14.33 -11.06 -12.17
N ARG A 769 14.45 -10.69 -10.89
CA ARG A 769 14.70 -11.63 -9.77
C ARG A 769 15.98 -12.46 -9.88
N ILE A 770 16.91 -12.10 -10.76
CA ILE A 770 18.24 -12.72 -10.84
C ILE A 770 19.06 -12.36 -9.60
N VAL A 771 18.74 -11.21 -8.97
CA VAL A 771 19.29 -10.80 -7.68
C VAL A 771 18.12 -10.71 -6.69
N PRO A 772 18.19 -11.34 -5.50
CA PRO A 772 17.13 -11.28 -4.50
C PRO A 772 17.07 -9.88 -3.89
N ILE A 773 16.38 -8.96 -4.60
CA ILE A 773 16.15 -7.59 -4.11
C ILE A 773 15.31 -7.62 -2.84
N GLN A 774 14.42 -8.59 -2.70
CA GLN A 774 13.59 -8.77 -1.52
C GLN A 774 14.45 -8.86 -0.27
N SER A 775 15.52 -9.67 -0.28
CA SER A 775 16.47 -9.78 0.83
C SER A 775 17.20 -8.47 1.13
N ILE A 776 17.48 -7.64 0.10
CA ILE A 776 18.11 -6.33 0.29
C ILE A 776 17.09 -5.30 0.81
N LEU A 777 15.86 -5.35 0.34
CA LEU A 777 14.78 -4.48 0.80
C LEU A 777 14.36 -4.82 2.24
N ASP A 778 14.34 -6.09 2.59
CA ASP A 778 14.07 -6.56 3.95
C ASP A 778 15.20 -6.16 4.91
N LEU A 779 16.46 -6.21 4.45
CA LEU A 779 17.61 -5.71 5.21
C LEU A 779 17.48 -4.20 5.51
N ILE A 780 16.87 -3.42 4.60
CA ILE A 780 16.65 -1.98 4.76
C ILE A 780 15.30 -1.69 5.46
N ARG A 781 14.57 -2.74 5.88
CA ARG A 781 13.24 -2.64 6.51
C ARG A 781 12.21 -1.86 5.69
N ILE A 782 12.22 -2.05 4.39
CA ILE A 782 11.11 -1.60 3.55
C ILE A 782 10.05 -2.70 3.60
N PRO A 783 8.87 -2.50 4.20
CA PRO A 783 7.86 -3.53 4.27
C PRO A 783 7.38 -3.88 2.87
N THR A 784 7.82 -5.03 2.38
CA THR A 784 7.25 -5.66 1.21
C THR A 784 6.10 -6.54 1.71
N SER A 785 4.95 -5.92 1.98
CA SER A 785 3.76 -6.68 2.34
C SER A 785 3.49 -7.75 1.29
N GLY A 786 3.83 -9.01 1.58
CA GLY A 786 3.47 -10.30 0.94
C GLY A 786 3.02 -10.41 -0.52
N ARG A 787 2.96 -9.30 -1.25
CA ARG A 787 2.50 -9.25 -2.63
C ARG A 787 3.65 -9.60 -3.57
N VAL A 788 3.53 -10.69 -4.27
CA VAL A 788 4.41 -11.06 -5.39
C VAL A 788 4.34 -9.97 -6.44
N PHE A 789 5.44 -9.24 -6.61
CA PHE A 789 5.52 -8.14 -7.56
C PHE A 789 5.80 -8.67 -8.97
N GLU A 790 4.79 -8.79 -9.80
CA GLU A 790 4.99 -8.95 -11.24
C GLU A 790 5.35 -7.60 -11.86
N PHE A 791 6.60 -7.48 -12.32
CA PHE A 791 7.05 -6.27 -13.00
C PHE A 791 6.80 -6.39 -14.51
N HIS A 792 5.87 -5.61 -15.02
CA HIS A 792 5.86 -5.33 -16.47
C HIS A 792 7.16 -4.61 -16.82
N LYS A 793 7.87 -5.10 -17.85
CA LYS A 793 9.19 -4.61 -18.21
C LYS A 793 9.08 -3.53 -19.29
N PRO A 794 9.14 -2.22 -18.98
CA PRO A 794 9.07 -1.16 -19.96
C PRO A 794 10.40 -1.00 -20.72
N VAL A 795 10.84 -2.06 -21.39
CA VAL A 795 12.17 -2.11 -22.05
C VAL A 795 12.33 -0.99 -23.09
N GLY A 796 11.27 -0.66 -23.83
CA GLY A 796 11.29 0.45 -24.80
C GLY A 796 11.54 1.80 -24.15
N SER A 797 10.83 2.12 -23.07
CA SER A 797 10.98 3.37 -22.31
C SER A 797 12.35 3.43 -21.64
N GLN A 798 12.86 2.31 -21.11
CA GLN A 798 14.17 2.21 -20.51
C GLN A 798 15.29 2.55 -21.51
N ILE A 799 15.23 1.98 -22.71
CA ILE A 799 16.20 2.28 -23.78
C ILE A 799 16.12 3.75 -24.17
N MET A 800 14.92 4.28 -24.37
CA MET A 800 14.73 5.68 -24.78
C MET A 800 15.30 6.67 -23.74
N VAL A 801 14.98 6.50 -22.46
CA VAL A 801 15.49 7.36 -21.39
C VAL A 801 17.01 7.24 -21.25
N SER A 802 17.54 6.03 -21.38
CA SER A 802 18.99 5.79 -21.33
C SER A 802 19.73 6.49 -22.48
N ILE A 803 19.17 6.46 -23.70
CA ILE A 803 19.73 7.17 -24.86
C ILE A 803 19.67 8.68 -24.63
N LEU A 804 18.53 9.23 -24.16
CA LEU A 804 18.39 10.67 -23.90
C LEU A 804 19.41 11.16 -22.87
N LEU A 805 19.59 10.43 -21.77
CA LEU A 805 20.57 10.76 -20.73
C LEU A 805 22.01 10.63 -21.24
N MET A 806 22.28 9.64 -22.06
CA MET A 806 23.60 9.46 -22.70
C MET A 806 23.93 10.65 -23.64
N VAL A 807 22.98 11.07 -24.46
CA VAL A 807 23.13 12.23 -25.35
C VAL A 807 23.31 13.52 -24.55
N PHE A 808 22.53 13.68 -23.47
CA PHE A 808 22.66 14.84 -22.56
C PHE A 808 24.05 14.87 -21.91
N TRP A 809 24.53 13.76 -21.35
CA TRP A 809 25.86 13.68 -20.71
C TRP A 809 26.98 14.01 -21.70
N LEU A 810 26.94 13.45 -22.90
CA LEU A 810 27.90 13.74 -23.97
C LEU A 810 27.87 15.22 -24.37
N SER A 811 26.66 15.78 -24.47
CA SER A 811 26.47 17.20 -24.81
C SER A 811 27.03 18.11 -23.70
N ALA A 812 26.73 17.81 -22.43
CA ALA A 812 27.23 18.56 -21.30
C ALA A 812 28.77 18.54 -21.20
N ALA A 813 29.41 17.47 -21.67
CA ALA A 813 30.87 17.35 -21.72
C ALA A 813 31.52 18.10 -22.89
N LEU A 814 30.88 18.11 -24.04
CA LEU A 814 31.46 18.71 -25.27
C LEU A 814 31.12 20.20 -25.46
N LEU A 815 29.97 20.67 -24.98
CA LEU A 815 29.53 22.06 -25.13
C LEU A 815 30.55 23.10 -24.63
N PRO A 816 31.21 22.95 -23.46
CA PRO A 816 32.22 23.89 -22.99
C PRO A 816 33.42 24.01 -23.93
N ILE A 817 33.80 22.87 -24.53
CA ILE A 817 34.94 22.81 -25.46
C ILE A 817 34.56 23.49 -26.77
N PHE A 818 33.36 23.25 -27.30
CA PHE A 818 32.86 23.92 -28.49
C PHE A 818 32.75 25.44 -28.31
N SER A 819 32.20 25.88 -27.17
CA SER A 819 32.04 27.30 -26.87
C SER A 819 33.41 28.01 -26.79
N PHE A 820 34.41 27.34 -26.23
CA PHE A 820 35.77 27.84 -26.14
C PHE A 820 36.44 27.99 -27.52
N ILE A 821 36.35 26.94 -28.33
CA ILE A 821 36.90 26.97 -29.69
C ILE A 821 36.28 28.11 -30.49
N ARG A 822 34.93 28.24 -30.44
CA ARG A 822 34.17 29.31 -31.14
C ARG A 822 34.62 30.69 -30.64
N LYS A 823 34.81 30.88 -29.36
CA LYS A 823 35.27 32.16 -28.79
C LYS A 823 36.69 32.51 -29.18
N LYS A 824 37.59 31.53 -29.32
CA LYS A 824 38.97 31.75 -29.80
C LYS A 824 38.99 32.00 -31.32
N ALA A 825 38.17 31.30 -32.09
CA ALA A 825 38.03 31.54 -33.52
C ALA A 825 37.52 32.96 -33.80
N SER A 826 36.54 33.44 -33.02
CA SER A 826 36.00 34.81 -33.16
C SER A 826 36.98 35.92 -32.81
N LYS A 827 38.04 35.62 -32.00
CA LYS A 827 39.09 36.58 -31.62
C LYS A 827 40.31 36.56 -32.56
N GLY A 828 40.28 35.73 -33.59
CA GLY A 828 41.38 35.60 -34.53
C GLY A 828 42.62 34.86 -33.99
N ASP A 829 42.48 34.20 -32.82
CA ASP A 829 43.57 33.48 -32.16
C ASP A 829 43.81 32.08 -32.75
N ILE A 830 43.04 31.68 -33.74
CA ILE A 830 43.14 30.39 -34.45
C ILE A 830 43.14 30.69 -35.95
N LEU A 831 44.24 30.38 -36.60
CA LEU A 831 44.38 30.36 -38.05
C LEU A 831 43.77 29.07 -38.63
#